data_b7261bd45d0b484cad83287d8c897415
#
_entry.id   b7261bd45d0b484cad83287d8c897415
#
_cell.length_a   1.000
_cell.length_b   1.000
_cell.length_c   1.000
_cell.angle_alpha   90.00
_cell.angle_beta   90.00
_cell.angle_gamma   90.00
#
_symmetry.space_group_name_H-M   'P 1'
#
loop_
_entity.id
_entity.type
_entity.pdbx_description
1 polymer ?
#
loop_
_entity_poly.entity_id
_entity_poly.type
_entity_poly.pdbx_seq_one_letter_code
_entity_poly.pdbx_strand_id
1 'polypeptide(L)'
;VFVRLHGEGLIYRGKRLVNWDPVLHTAVSDLEVLSKEENGHMWHMRYPRSNGAGHVVVATTRPETMLGDCAVAVNPNDERYSYLLGEFLELPLTGRKIPVIADEHVDPEFGTGCVKITPAHDFNDYQVWTRHKNTNQVRDLPHGGLINIFTIDAAIRDNEDDNYNVIPEAYIGMDRYDARKKIVADLEAEGLLEKIDDHKLMVPRGDRSNAVIEPFLTDQWYVKVEPLAKPAIKAVEDGDIKFVPDNWKNTYFEWMNNIEDWCISRQIWWGHRIPAWYDDKGNVYVGYDIDDVRKKNKLPDDFPLTQDEDVLDTWFSSALWPFSTLGWPEKTPELDKYYPTNVLVTGFDIIFFWVARMIIMGLKFMDDVPFREVYVHGLVRDAEGQKMSKSKGNVLDPMDVIDGIELEALVEKRTSAVMQTHQIERIEKLTRKNFPDGIPAFGTDAMRFTFASLATTGRDVVFAPSRIEGYRNYCNKIWNATRYVLMQAEGKDCGLLDDGSDNPDVVYSLADRWIISRVQRVEERIEKHSENSRLDLIAQELYSFVWEDYCDWYLELSKPVLFNDETPETQQRGTRRTLVRVLETLLRLNHPIIPFITEECWQHVAALAGKTGESIMLQPYPESDSSKVDEQAENDLEWVKTFISGVRRIRSEMDIPPGKPLSILLQNATDADKSLYDNNQAFIETLAKIESSTWLEKGEDAPES
;
A
#
# COMPACT_ATOMS: atom_id res chain seq x y z
N VAL A 1 -19.87 -14.63 14.54
CA VAL A 1 -18.43 -14.92 14.67
C VAL A 1 -18.01 -14.95 16.12
N PHE A 2 -18.09 -13.83 16.87
CA PHE A 2 -17.65 -13.72 18.27
C PHE A 2 -18.22 -14.84 19.15
N VAL A 3 -19.54 -15.01 19.16
CA VAL A 3 -20.23 -16.01 20.00
C VAL A 3 -19.78 -17.45 19.70
N ARG A 4 -19.54 -17.76 18.40
CA ARG A 4 -19.05 -19.09 17.98
C ARG A 4 -17.62 -19.34 18.46
N LEU A 5 -16.72 -18.38 18.22
CA LEU A 5 -15.32 -18.49 18.66
C LEU A 5 -15.19 -18.54 20.19
N HIS A 6 -16.03 -17.78 20.92
CA HIS A 6 -16.09 -17.88 22.39
C HIS A 6 -16.58 -19.27 22.85
N GLY A 7 -17.64 -19.81 22.22
CA GLY A 7 -18.14 -21.15 22.52
C GLY A 7 -17.11 -22.27 22.28
N GLU A 8 -16.18 -22.05 21.37
CA GLU A 8 -15.05 -22.96 21.07
C GLU A 8 -13.81 -22.70 21.97
N GLY A 9 -13.86 -21.71 22.87
CA GLY A 9 -12.74 -21.34 23.73
C GLY A 9 -11.60 -20.59 23.03
N LEU A 10 -11.88 -20.07 21.81
CA LEU A 10 -10.94 -19.30 21.02
C LEU A 10 -11.01 -17.78 21.31
N ILE A 11 -12.10 -17.30 21.92
CA ILE A 11 -12.20 -15.95 22.48
C ILE A 11 -12.25 -16.05 23.99
N TYR A 12 -11.51 -15.19 24.68
CA TYR A 12 -11.51 -15.10 26.13
C TYR A 12 -11.33 -13.65 26.57
N ARG A 13 -11.73 -13.36 27.83
CA ARG A 13 -11.44 -12.09 28.48
C ARG A 13 -10.29 -12.32 29.48
N GLY A 14 -9.33 -11.42 29.49
CA GLY A 14 -8.18 -11.55 30.38
C GLY A 14 -7.43 -10.23 30.60
N LYS A 15 -6.73 -10.18 31.73
CA LYS A 15 -5.88 -9.04 32.10
C LYS A 15 -4.49 -9.22 31.50
N ARG A 16 -4.13 -8.37 30.56
CA ARG A 16 -2.82 -8.37 29.88
C ARG A 16 -2.38 -6.93 29.59
N LEU A 17 -1.10 -6.75 29.27
CA LEU A 17 -0.61 -5.48 28.75
C LEU A 17 -1.16 -5.21 27.36
N VAL A 18 -1.56 -3.97 27.14
CA VAL A 18 -1.93 -3.41 25.84
C VAL A 18 -1.22 -2.09 25.62
N ASN A 19 -1.09 -1.66 24.37
CA ASN A 19 -0.76 -0.28 24.05
C ASN A 19 -1.98 0.58 24.39
N TRP A 20 -1.82 1.49 25.35
CA TRP A 20 -2.88 2.35 25.86
C TRP A 20 -2.64 3.81 25.50
N ASP A 21 -3.61 4.46 24.90
CA ASP A 21 -3.58 5.90 24.67
C ASP A 21 -4.23 6.62 25.89
N PRO A 22 -3.44 7.32 26.71
CA PRO A 22 -3.95 7.94 27.93
C PRO A 22 -4.76 9.23 27.68
N VAL A 23 -4.80 9.74 26.44
CA VAL A 23 -5.62 10.89 26.03
C VAL A 23 -6.95 10.44 25.45
N LEU A 24 -6.94 9.37 24.66
CA LEU A 24 -8.15 8.80 24.05
C LEU A 24 -8.82 7.76 24.94
N HIS A 25 -8.16 7.31 26.02
CA HIS A 25 -8.62 6.27 26.95
C HIS A 25 -9.06 4.97 26.28
N THR A 26 -8.24 4.49 25.36
CA THR A 26 -8.51 3.25 24.64
C THR A 26 -7.24 2.45 24.35
N ALA A 27 -7.39 1.13 24.26
CA ALA A 27 -6.37 0.28 23.68
C ALA A 27 -6.23 0.61 22.18
N VAL A 28 -4.99 0.67 21.71
CA VAL A 28 -4.64 0.93 20.30
C VAL A 28 -3.84 -0.24 19.75
N SER A 29 -3.95 -0.46 18.43
CA SER A 29 -3.16 -1.49 17.76
C SER A 29 -1.72 -1.01 17.51
N ASP A 30 -0.80 -1.96 17.27
CA ASP A 30 0.61 -1.63 17.04
C ASP A 30 0.82 -0.70 15.84
N LEU A 31 -0.05 -0.75 14.83
CA LEU A 31 -0.04 0.17 13.67
C LEU A 31 -0.33 1.63 14.03
N GLU A 32 -1.08 1.85 15.10
CA GLU A 32 -1.45 3.17 15.59
C GLU A 32 -0.37 3.75 16.50
N VAL A 33 0.71 2.98 16.75
CA VAL A 33 1.86 3.39 17.56
C VAL A 33 3.03 3.77 16.66
N LEU A 34 3.35 5.06 16.63
CA LEU A 34 4.47 5.62 15.87
C LEU A 34 5.70 5.78 16.74
N SER A 35 6.78 5.06 16.43
CA SER A 35 8.06 5.26 17.12
C SER A 35 8.75 6.53 16.61
N LYS A 36 9.00 7.49 17.52
CA LYS A 36 9.73 8.74 17.23
C LYS A 36 11.02 8.81 18.01
N GLU A 37 12.14 9.14 17.33
CA GLU A 37 13.39 9.41 18.02
C GLU A 37 13.31 10.75 18.75
N GLU A 38 13.54 10.75 20.05
CA GLU A 38 13.54 11.93 20.92
C GLU A 38 14.78 11.92 21.80
N ASN A 39 15.24 13.12 22.16
CA ASN A 39 16.31 13.27 23.14
C ASN A 39 15.74 13.05 24.54
N GLY A 40 16.39 12.21 25.31
CA GLY A 40 16.04 11.90 26.66
C GLY A 40 17.26 11.56 27.50
N HIS A 41 17.07 10.84 28.57
CA HIS A 41 18.13 10.48 29.49
C HIS A 41 18.07 9.01 29.88
N MET A 42 19.19 8.50 30.35
CA MET A 42 19.33 7.22 31.04
C MET A 42 19.71 7.50 32.45
N TRP A 43 18.82 7.15 33.41
CA TRP A 43 19.05 7.32 34.83
C TRP A 43 19.62 6.07 35.44
N HIS A 44 20.76 6.19 36.12
CA HIS A 44 21.42 5.10 36.83
C HIS A 44 21.09 5.19 38.33
N MET A 45 20.39 4.19 38.86
CA MET A 45 19.85 4.19 40.22
C MET A 45 20.47 3.07 41.03
N ARG A 46 20.81 3.34 42.33
CA ARG A 46 21.36 2.39 43.27
C ARG A 46 20.24 1.69 44.02
N TYR A 47 20.16 0.38 43.88
CA TYR A 47 19.25 -0.46 44.66
C TYR A 47 20.04 -1.14 45.79
N PRO A 48 19.84 -0.72 47.07
CA PRO A 48 20.57 -1.29 48.22
C PRO A 48 20.27 -2.78 48.41
N ARG A 49 21.26 -3.55 48.83
CA ARG A 49 21.02 -4.93 49.25
C ARG A 49 20.33 -4.96 50.60
N SER A 50 19.30 -5.82 50.74
CA SER A 50 18.53 -5.92 51.99
C SER A 50 19.36 -6.39 53.20
N ASN A 51 20.55 -6.93 52.98
CA ASN A 51 21.50 -7.34 54.02
C ASN A 51 22.49 -6.22 54.40
N GLY A 52 22.37 -5.03 53.81
CA GLY A 52 23.22 -3.85 54.10
C GLY A 52 24.61 -3.87 53.46
N ALA A 53 24.94 -4.87 52.65
CA ALA A 53 26.27 -5.09 52.08
C ALA A 53 26.44 -4.53 50.65
N GLY A 54 26.17 -3.22 50.47
CA GLY A 54 26.33 -2.57 49.13
C GLY A 54 25.03 -2.43 48.36
N HIS A 55 25.13 -2.20 47.05
CA HIS A 55 24.00 -1.93 46.16
C HIS A 55 24.24 -2.52 44.77
N VAL A 56 23.19 -2.61 43.99
CA VAL A 56 23.22 -2.90 42.54
C VAL A 56 22.81 -1.63 41.80
N VAL A 57 23.42 -1.32 40.68
CA VAL A 57 23.03 -0.19 39.84
C VAL A 57 22.18 -0.66 38.68
N VAL A 58 20.99 -0.12 38.54
CA VAL A 58 20.10 -0.34 37.39
C VAL A 58 20.02 0.93 36.58
N ALA A 59 19.91 0.81 35.26
CA ALA A 59 19.76 1.92 34.33
C ALA A 59 18.38 1.86 33.65
N THR A 60 17.70 3.00 33.58
CA THR A 60 16.35 3.08 33.00
C THR A 60 16.12 4.42 32.30
N THR A 61 15.31 4.41 31.29
CA THR A 61 14.78 5.60 30.61
C THR A 61 13.46 6.08 31.22
N ARG A 62 12.90 5.30 32.16
CA ARG A 62 11.59 5.55 32.80
C ARG A 62 11.66 5.38 34.32
N PRO A 63 12.33 6.31 35.04
CA PRO A 63 12.51 6.18 36.49
C PRO A 63 11.20 6.17 37.28
N GLU A 64 10.13 6.79 36.78
CA GLU A 64 8.80 6.76 37.41
C GLU A 64 8.22 5.35 37.55
N THR A 65 8.52 4.45 36.63
CA THR A 65 8.00 3.07 36.68
C THR A 65 8.66 2.22 37.75
N MET A 66 9.75 2.69 38.35
CA MET A 66 10.43 2.03 39.49
C MET A 66 9.47 1.66 40.61
N LEU A 67 8.46 2.49 40.88
CA LEU A 67 7.45 2.21 41.92
C LEU A 67 6.73 0.86 41.72
N GLY A 68 6.70 0.34 40.50
CA GLY A 68 6.10 -0.93 40.12
C GLY A 68 7.09 -2.09 39.97
N ASP A 69 8.35 -1.93 40.27
CA ASP A 69 9.36 -2.99 40.12
C ASP A 69 9.05 -4.20 40.99
N CYS A 70 9.17 -5.38 40.41
CA CYS A 70 8.97 -6.65 41.12
C CYS A 70 10.25 -7.46 41.26
N ALA A 71 11.28 -7.20 40.47
CA ALA A 71 12.55 -7.90 40.55
C ALA A 71 13.66 -7.07 39.89
N VAL A 72 14.91 -7.47 40.09
CA VAL A 72 16.05 -7.14 39.22
C VAL A 72 16.52 -8.40 38.57
N ALA A 73 16.61 -8.40 37.26
CA ALA A 73 17.11 -9.53 36.46
C ALA A 73 18.58 -9.35 36.12
N VAL A 74 19.32 -10.45 36.14
CA VAL A 74 20.72 -10.56 35.69
C VAL A 74 20.87 -11.75 34.75
N ASN A 75 21.84 -11.72 33.86
CA ASN A 75 22.10 -12.86 33.00
C ASN A 75 22.68 -14.02 33.83
N PRO A 76 22.18 -15.25 33.68
CA PRO A 76 22.68 -16.42 34.46
C PRO A 76 24.16 -16.71 34.23
N ASN A 77 24.72 -16.27 33.10
CA ASN A 77 26.13 -16.49 32.74
C ASN A 77 27.03 -15.28 33.11
N ASP A 78 26.49 -14.24 33.73
CA ASP A 78 27.28 -13.08 34.15
C ASP A 78 27.89 -13.31 35.55
N GLU A 79 29.18 -13.62 35.56
CA GLU A 79 29.94 -13.89 36.82
C GLU A 79 29.96 -12.70 37.77
N ARG A 80 29.77 -11.47 37.27
CA ARG A 80 29.75 -10.24 38.12
C ARG A 80 28.64 -10.25 39.15
N TYR A 81 27.51 -10.91 38.83
CA TYR A 81 26.29 -10.88 39.63
C TYR A 81 25.82 -12.27 40.12
N SER A 82 26.53 -13.34 39.80
CA SER A 82 26.17 -14.70 40.20
C SER A 82 25.93 -14.88 41.70
N TYR A 83 26.68 -14.14 42.52
CA TYR A 83 26.53 -14.14 43.98
C TYR A 83 25.28 -13.47 44.52
N LEU A 84 24.55 -12.74 43.68
CA LEU A 84 23.30 -12.04 44.03
C LEU A 84 22.06 -12.89 43.80
N LEU A 85 22.17 -13.98 43.04
CA LEU A 85 21.02 -14.80 42.69
C LEU A 85 20.31 -15.34 43.95
N GLY A 86 19.03 -15.05 44.04
CA GLY A 86 18.23 -15.41 45.23
C GLY A 86 18.30 -14.44 46.39
N GLU A 87 19.16 -13.42 46.33
CA GLU A 87 19.17 -12.33 47.30
C GLU A 87 18.03 -11.33 47.07
N PHE A 88 17.78 -10.48 48.03
CA PHE A 88 16.79 -9.40 47.96
C PHE A 88 17.47 -8.03 47.99
N LEU A 89 16.92 -7.14 47.16
CA LEU A 89 17.24 -5.72 47.14
C LEU A 89 16.11 -4.95 47.80
N GLU A 90 16.43 -3.80 48.38
CA GLU A 90 15.44 -2.83 48.87
C GLU A 90 15.13 -1.85 47.74
N LEU A 91 13.87 -1.83 47.29
CA LEU A 91 13.42 -0.90 46.25
C LEU A 91 13.43 0.53 46.81
N PRO A 92 14.22 1.44 46.23
CA PRO A 92 14.30 2.82 46.69
C PRO A 92 12.95 3.50 46.89
N LEU A 93 12.87 4.43 47.83
CA LEU A 93 11.68 5.25 48.13
C LEU A 93 10.44 4.47 48.60
N THR A 94 10.40 3.16 48.46
CA THR A 94 9.25 2.30 48.81
C THR A 94 9.54 1.39 50.03
N GLY A 95 10.80 1.05 50.27
CA GLY A 95 11.22 0.06 51.27
C GLY A 95 10.80 -1.38 50.94
N ARG A 96 10.19 -1.64 49.75
CA ARG A 96 9.78 -2.98 49.33
C ARG A 96 11.00 -3.85 48.97
N LYS A 97 10.98 -5.10 49.43
CA LYS A 97 12.03 -6.07 49.09
C LYS A 97 11.66 -6.77 47.79
N ILE A 98 12.57 -6.73 46.80
CA ILE A 98 12.43 -7.37 45.53
C ILE A 98 13.58 -8.37 45.27
N PRO A 99 13.35 -9.55 44.67
CA PRO A 99 14.39 -10.55 44.46
C PRO A 99 15.30 -10.19 43.30
N VAL A 100 16.52 -10.74 43.31
CA VAL A 100 17.38 -10.85 42.11
C VAL A 100 17.11 -12.18 41.44
N ILE A 101 16.71 -12.15 40.18
CA ILE A 101 16.36 -13.32 39.36
C ILE A 101 17.34 -13.49 38.19
N ALA A 102 17.51 -14.72 37.72
CA ALA A 102 18.32 -15.04 36.55
C ALA A 102 17.43 -15.14 35.31
N ASP A 103 17.70 -14.35 34.27
CA ASP A 103 16.98 -14.45 32.99
C ASP A 103 17.90 -14.15 31.80
N GLU A 104 17.87 -14.99 30.77
CA GLU A 104 18.69 -14.86 29.57
C GLU A 104 18.32 -13.64 28.70
N HIS A 105 17.18 -12.99 28.98
CA HIS A 105 16.79 -11.73 28.35
C HIS A 105 17.78 -10.59 28.61
N VAL A 106 18.50 -10.64 29.73
CA VAL A 106 19.46 -9.59 30.11
C VAL A 106 20.75 -9.74 29.30
N ASP A 107 21.09 -8.67 28.54
CA ASP A 107 22.39 -8.56 27.89
C ASP A 107 23.45 -8.08 28.90
N PRO A 108 24.48 -8.90 29.19
CA PRO A 108 25.54 -8.53 30.13
C PRO A 108 26.36 -7.31 29.69
N GLU A 109 26.42 -7.02 28.38
CA GLU A 109 27.22 -5.93 27.83
C GLU A 109 26.44 -4.62 27.74
N PHE A 110 25.10 -4.67 27.89
CA PHE A 110 24.27 -3.49 27.82
C PHE A 110 24.07 -2.84 29.19
N GLY A 111 24.35 -1.53 29.29
CA GLY A 111 24.17 -0.77 30.51
C GLY A 111 25.02 -1.26 31.65
N THR A 112 24.38 -1.67 32.76
CA THR A 112 25.04 -2.24 33.95
C THR A 112 25.08 -3.77 33.96
N GLY A 113 24.35 -4.43 33.04
CA GLY A 113 24.10 -5.88 33.09
C GLY A 113 23.04 -6.28 34.12
N CYS A 114 22.37 -5.29 34.74
CA CYS A 114 21.26 -5.47 35.66
C CYS A 114 20.04 -4.71 35.14
N VAL A 115 18.92 -5.40 34.98
CA VAL A 115 17.66 -4.81 34.48
C VAL A 115 16.59 -4.88 35.52
N LYS A 116 15.95 -3.75 35.81
CA LYS A 116 14.76 -3.70 36.67
C LYS A 116 13.58 -4.33 35.89
N ILE A 117 12.72 -5.05 36.60
CA ILE A 117 11.58 -5.73 35.98
C ILE A 117 10.28 -5.10 36.51
N THR A 118 9.59 -4.40 35.59
CA THR A 118 8.33 -3.70 35.83
C THR A 118 7.22 -4.24 34.93
N PRO A 119 6.71 -5.43 35.20
CA PRO A 119 5.91 -6.18 34.25
C PRO A 119 4.54 -5.57 33.91
N ALA A 120 4.06 -4.62 34.72
CA ALA A 120 2.80 -3.93 34.40
C ALA A 120 2.99 -2.73 33.45
N HIS A 121 4.23 -2.35 33.10
CA HIS A 121 4.55 -1.12 32.34
C HIS A 121 5.61 -1.31 31.26
N ASP A 122 6.01 -2.57 30.96
CA ASP A 122 6.92 -2.92 29.88
C ASP A 122 6.61 -4.32 29.35
N PHE A 123 6.52 -4.47 28.02
CA PHE A 123 6.16 -5.75 27.38
C PHE A 123 7.26 -6.82 27.56
N ASN A 124 8.54 -6.43 27.50
CA ASN A 124 9.64 -7.36 27.71
C ASN A 124 9.69 -7.84 29.16
N ASP A 125 9.52 -6.92 30.10
CA ASP A 125 9.48 -7.23 31.54
C ASP A 125 8.26 -8.12 31.85
N TYR A 126 7.13 -7.95 31.15
CA TYR A 126 5.97 -8.83 31.27
C TYR A 126 6.28 -10.27 30.81
N GLN A 127 7.07 -10.44 29.76
CA GLN A 127 7.52 -11.78 29.32
C GLN A 127 8.46 -12.39 30.35
N VAL A 128 9.42 -11.63 30.89
CA VAL A 128 10.29 -12.10 31.99
C VAL A 128 9.45 -12.53 33.18
N TRP A 129 8.53 -11.68 33.62
CA TRP A 129 7.61 -12.01 34.73
C TRP A 129 6.80 -13.29 34.43
N THR A 130 6.32 -13.47 33.21
CA THR A 130 5.52 -14.66 32.83
C THR A 130 6.33 -15.95 33.02
N ARG A 131 7.64 -15.93 32.79
CA ARG A 131 8.54 -17.08 33.06
C ARG A 131 8.75 -17.33 34.57
N HIS A 132 8.75 -16.27 35.38
CA HIS A 132 9.08 -16.31 36.80
C HIS A 132 7.91 -16.25 37.78
N LYS A 133 6.70 -15.89 37.33
CA LYS A 133 5.52 -15.63 38.17
C LYS A 133 5.10 -16.76 39.13
N ASN A 134 5.48 -17.98 38.82
CA ASN A 134 5.17 -19.17 39.66
C ASN A 134 6.29 -19.47 40.69
N THR A 135 7.42 -18.78 40.64
CA THR A 135 8.46 -18.92 41.68
C THR A 135 7.99 -18.30 42.96
N ASN A 136 8.35 -18.88 44.12
CA ASN A 136 7.95 -18.35 45.41
C ASN A 136 8.38 -16.88 45.64
N GLN A 137 9.54 -16.51 45.12
CA GLN A 137 10.09 -15.18 45.23
C GLN A 137 9.27 -14.08 44.57
N VAL A 138 8.70 -14.37 43.41
CA VAL A 138 7.87 -13.43 42.64
C VAL A 138 6.39 -13.57 42.99
N ARG A 139 5.89 -14.80 43.14
CA ARG A 139 4.48 -15.09 43.50
C ARG A 139 4.05 -14.45 44.80
N ASP A 140 4.94 -14.43 45.82
CA ASP A 140 4.62 -13.96 47.15
C ASP A 140 4.72 -12.42 47.28
N LEU A 141 5.08 -11.70 46.22
CA LEU A 141 5.02 -10.25 46.13
C LEU A 141 3.57 -9.73 45.99
N PRO A 142 3.31 -8.45 46.33
CA PRO A 142 2.01 -7.83 46.04
C PRO A 142 1.59 -8.11 44.57
N HIS A 143 0.35 -8.55 44.40
CA HIS A 143 -0.22 -8.96 43.08
C HIS A 143 0.62 -9.98 42.31
N GLY A 144 1.42 -10.80 42.99
CA GLY A 144 2.31 -11.74 42.33
C GLY A 144 3.40 -11.04 41.51
N GLY A 145 3.75 -9.81 41.87
CA GLY A 145 4.72 -8.98 41.18
C GLY A 145 4.13 -8.16 39.99
N LEU A 146 2.86 -8.27 39.67
CA LEU A 146 2.23 -7.51 38.60
C LEU A 146 1.59 -6.22 39.14
N ILE A 147 2.44 -5.23 39.43
CA ILE A 147 2.07 -4.00 40.12
C ILE A 147 1.79 -2.87 39.14
N ASN A 148 0.51 -2.55 38.93
CA ASN A 148 0.07 -1.44 38.07
C ASN A 148 0.07 -0.12 38.86
N ILE A 149 0.95 0.81 38.49
CA ILE A 149 1.09 2.11 39.17
C ILE A 149 0.36 3.26 38.49
N PHE A 150 -0.19 3.07 37.31
CA PHE A 150 -0.85 4.12 36.54
C PHE A 150 -2.36 3.98 36.48
N THR A 151 -3.04 5.15 36.48
CA THR A 151 -4.44 5.28 36.07
C THR A 151 -4.59 5.25 34.54
N ILE A 152 -5.83 5.29 34.08
CA ILE A 152 -6.13 5.40 32.61
C ILE A 152 -5.56 6.68 31.99
N ASP A 153 -5.35 7.76 32.79
CA ASP A 153 -4.74 9.03 32.36
C ASP A 153 -3.21 9.00 32.43
N ALA A 154 -2.61 7.85 32.77
CA ALA A 154 -1.18 7.72 33.07
C ALA A 154 -0.69 8.62 34.24
N ALA A 155 -1.56 8.92 35.17
CA ALA A 155 -1.20 9.50 36.47
C ALA A 155 -0.86 8.39 37.47
N ILE A 156 -0.08 8.71 38.51
CA ILE A 156 0.22 7.74 39.57
C ILE A 156 -1.07 7.41 40.32
N ARG A 157 -1.40 6.13 40.40
CA ARG A 157 -2.60 5.58 41.03
C ARG A 157 -2.62 5.86 42.51
N ASP A 158 -3.81 6.04 43.08
CA ASP A 158 -4.04 6.03 44.51
C ASP A 158 -4.06 4.60 45.08
N ASN A 159 -4.11 4.52 46.43
CA ASN A 159 -4.16 3.26 47.17
C ASN A 159 -5.60 2.90 47.61
N GLU A 160 -6.63 3.42 46.97
CA GLU A 160 -8.03 3.12 47.33
C GLU A 160 -8.39 1.64 47.04
N ASP A 161 -7.71 1.05 46.08
CA ASP A 161 -7.77 -0.39 45.85
C ASP A 161 -6.75 -1.07 46.77
N ASP A 162 -7.22 -1.77 47.78
CA ASP A 162 -6.41 -2.53 48.77
C ASP A 162 -5.36 -3.44 48.08
N ASN A 163 -5.62 -3.79 46.84
CA ASN A 163 -4.72 -4.58 46.05
C ASN A 163 -3.48 -3.81 45.55
N TYR A 164 -3.46 -2.49 45.52
CA TYR A 164 -2.33 -1.69 44.99
C TYR A 164 -1.71 -0.78 46.05
N ASN A 165 -1.94 -1.10 47.33
CA ASN A 165 -1.49 -0.31 48.47
C ASN A 165 0.04 -0.35 48.71
N VAL A 166 0.81 -0.16 47.60
CA VAL A 166 2.27 -0.24 47.60
C VAL A 166 2.96 1.04 47.11
N ILE A 167 2.16 2.07 46.80
CA ILE A 167 2.65 3.33 46.25
C ILE A 167 2.80 4.35 47.40
N PRO A 168 3.98 5.00 47.56
CA PRO A 168 4.14 6.04 48.57
C PRO A 168 3.21 7.23 48.33
N GLU A 169 2.56 7.72 49.37
CA GLU A 169 1.58 8.82 49.31
C GLU A 169 2.11 10.08 48.60
N ALA A 170 3.42 10.31 48.72
CA ALA A 170 4.09 11.49 48.15
C ALA A 170 3.97 11.60 46.61
N TYR A 171 3.62 10.50 45.89
CA TYR A 171 3.54 10.45 44.42
C TYR A 171 2.12 10.29 43.90
N ILE A 172 1.16 9.93 44.75
CA ILE A 172 -0.23 9.65 44.38
C ILE A 172 -0.85 10.86 43.65
N GLY A 173 -1.54 10.60 42.55
CA GLY A 173 -2.24 11.58 41.71
C GLY A 173 -1.36 12.45 40.84
N MET A 174 -0.02 12.29 40.88
CA MET A 174 0.89 13.02 39.99
C MET A 174 0.83 12.52 38.57
N ASP A 175 0.91 13.44 37.61
CA ASP A 175 1.23 13.07 36.21
C ASP A 175 2.56 12.31 36.17
N ARG A 176 2.66 11.33 35.25
CA ARG A 176 3.86 10.47 35.12
C ARG A 176 5.17 11.24 34.97
N TYR A 177 5.18 12.39 34.28
CA TYR A 177 6.39 13.19 34.10
C TYR A 177 6.74 14.05 35.30
N ASP A 178 5.75 14.51 36.03
CA ASP A 178 5.98 15.23 37.31
C ASP A 178 6.42 14.27 38.40
N ALA A 179 5.84 13.06 38.41
CA ALA A 179 6.32 11.97 39.27
C ALA A 179 7.77 11.60 38.95
N ARG A 180 8.14 11.49 37.64
CA ARG A 180 9.51 11.25 37.19
C ARG A 180 10.49 12.29 37.79
N LYS A 181 10.18 13.58 37.65
CA LYS A 181 11.02 14.66 38.15
C LYS A 181 11.20 14.56 39.69
N LYS A 182 10.10 14.30 40.39
CA LYS A 182 10.13 14.20 41.84
C LYS A 182 10.91 12.96 42.31
N ILE A 183 10.68 11.80 41.71
CA ILE A 183 11.41 10.55 42.02
C ILE A 183 12.91 10.73 41.81
N VAL A 184 13.34 11.35 40.73
CA VAL A 184 14.75 11.62 40.43
C VAL A 184 15.34 12.54 41.53
N ALA A 185 14.64 13.60 41.91
CA ALA A 185 15.07 14.50 42.96
C ALA A 185 15.16 13.82 44.33
N ASP A 186 14.19 12.98 44.69
CA ASP A 186 14.18 12.24 45.96
C ASP A 186 15.32 11.20 45.98
N LEU A 187 15.59 10.50 44.87
CA LEU A 187 16.73 9.60 44.76
C LEU A 187 18.08 10.32 44.91
N GLU A 188 18.21 11.51 44.35
CA GLU A 188 19.41 12.35 44.49
C GLU A 188 19.58 12.77 45.95
N ALA A 189 18.51 13.20 46.60
CA ALA A 189 18.54 13.60 48.02
C ALA A 189 18.92 12.45 48.97
N GLU A 190 18.53 11.21 48.65
CA GLU A 190 18.91 10.01 49.41
C GLU A 190 20.27 9.42 49.00
N GLY A 191 20.95 10.01 47.99
CA GLY A 191 22.24 9.51 47.46
C GLY A 191 22.12 8.21 46.69
N LEU A 192 20.93 7.89 46.21
CA LEU A 192 20.60 6.70 45.43
C LEU A 192 20.63 6.93 43.94
N LEU A 193 20.82 8.15 43.46
CA LEU A 193 21.08 8.46 42.05
C LEU A 193 22.58 8.38 41.79
N GLU A 194 23.00 7.45 40.91
CA GLU A 194 24.43 7.26 40.54
C GLU A 194 24.89 8.32 39.54
N LYS A 195 24.18 8.44 38.41
CA LYS A 195 24.44 9.41 37.34
C LYS A 195 23.24 9.50 36.38
N ILE A 196 23.28 10.51 35.53
CA ILE A 196 22.35 10.73 34.44
C ILE A 196 23.17 10.87 33.14
N ASP A 197 22.91 10.04 32.15
CA ASP A 197 23.53 10.12 30.83
C ASP A 197 22.50 10.60 29.81
N ASP A 198 22.92 11.46 28.85
CA ASP A 198 22.07 11.78 27.68
C ASP A 198 21.88 10.55 26.81
N HIS A 199 20.64 10.29 26.43
CA HIS A 199 20.28 9.10 25.66
C HIS A 199 19.16 9.40 24.66
N LYS A 200 19.32 8.89 23.43
CA LYS A 200 18.26 8.97 22.42
C LYS A 200 17.28 7.82 22.62
N LEU A 201 16.00 8.14 22.61
CA LEU A 201 14.90 7.22 22.86
C LEU A 201 14.03 7.08 21.63
N MET A 202 13.56 5.86 21.37
CA MET A 202 12.43 5.62 20.46
C MET A 202 11.15 5.67 21.29
N VAL A 203 10.44 6.81 21.25
CA VAL A 203 9.23 7.04 22.04
C VAL A 203 8.00 6.60 21.27
N PRO A 204 7.17 5.66 21.80
CA PRO A 204 5.94 5.24 21.18
C PRO A 204 4.87 6.34 21.31
N ARG A 205 4.33 6.82 20.17
CA ARG A 205 3.28 7.85 20.16
C ARG A 205 2.07 7.38 19.37
N GLY A 206 0.88 7.71 19.87
CA GLY A 206 -0.37 7.50 19.16
C GLY A 206 -0.41 8.33 17.85
N ASP A 207 -0.84 7.73 16.77
CA ASP A 207 -0.91 8.38 15.45
C ASP A 207 -1.94 9.52 15.42
N ARG A 208 -3.00 9.41 16.22
CA ARG A 208 -4.10 10.39 16.30
C ARG A 208 -3.88 11.43 17.38
N SER A 209 -3.61 11.00 18.62
CA SER A 209 -3.42 11.88 19.79
C SER A 209 -2.05 12.54 19.83
N ASN A 210 -1.02 11.89 19.21
CA ASN A 210 0.40 12.19 19.41
C ASN A 210 0.86 12.09 20.88
N ALA A 211 0.02 11.54 21.76
CA ALA A 211 0.40 11.24 23.14
C ALA A 211 1.41 10.10 23.18
N VAL A 212 2.24 10.07 24.24
CA VAL A 212 3.09 8.91 24.50
C VAL A 212 2.21 7.77 24.99
N ILE A 213 2.26 6.67 24.24
CA ILE A 213 1.51 5.45 24.55
C ILE A 213 2.11 4.76 25.77
N GLU A 214 1.25 4.27 26.65
CA GLU A 214 1.62 3.50 27.83
C GLU A 214 1.36 2.01 27.64
N PRO A 215 2.33 1.12 27.92
CA PRO A 215 2.02 -0.26 28.23
C PRO A 215 1.14 -0.30 29.49
N PHE A 216 -0.10 -0.72 29.36
CA PHE A 216 -1.09 -0.62 30.43
C PHE A 216 -1.79 -1.96 30.67
N LEU A 217 -1.90 -2.33 31.93
CA LEU A 217 -2.51 -3.58 32.35
C LEU A 217 -4.02 -3.40 32.53
N THR A 218 -4.80 -4.01 31.65
CA THR A 218 -6.26 -3.93 31.71
C THR A 218 -6.92 -5.22 31.21
N ASP A 219 -8.18 -5.41 31.63
CA ASP A 219 -9.01 -6.52 31.14
C ASP A 219 -9.50 -6.23 29.74
N GLN A 220 -9.16 -7.08 28.80
CA GLN A 220 -9.53 -6.96 27.40
C GLN A 220 -10.02 -8.29 26.84
N TRP A 221 -10.68 -8.26 25.69
CA TRP A 221 -11.06 -9.44 24.94
C TRP A 221 -9.99 -9.82 23.93
N TYR A 222 -9.67 -11.11 23.88
CA TYR A 222 -8.61 -11.65 23.03
C TYR A 222 -9.10 -12.83 22.19
N VAL A 223 -8.57 -12.94 20.96
CA VAL A 223 -8.63 -14.15 20.13
C VAL A 223 -7.34 -14.94 20.30
N LYS A 224 -7.45 -16.23 20.63
CA LYS A 224 -6.32 -17.19 20.55
C LYS A 224 -6.05 -17.47 19.09
N VAL A 225 -5.03 -16.84 18.54
CA VAL A 225 -4.79 -16.86 17.09
C VAL A 225 -3.93 -18.04 16.64
N GLU A 226 -3.05 -18.55 17.48
CA GLU A 226 -2.11 -19.63 17.12
C GLU A 226 -2.80 -20.84 16.44
N PRO A 227 -3.88 -21.43 16.97
CA PRO A 227 -4.55 -22.57 16.31
C PRO A 227 -5.20 -22.21 14.99
N LEU A 228 -5.57 -20.94 14.79
CA LEU A 228 -6.16 -20.40 13.56
C LEU A 228 -5.10 -20.02 12.52
N ALA A 229 -3.90 -19.65 12.95
CA ALA A 229 -2.81 -19.27 12.07
C ALA A 229 -2.18 -20.47 11.34
N LYS A 230 -2.15 -21.66 11.95
CA LYS A 230 -1.54 -22.85 11.34
C LYS A 230 -2.14 -23.23 9.97
N PRO A 231 -3.47 -23.32 9.80
CA PRO A 231 -4.08 -23.55 8.48
C PRO A 231 -3.78 -22.41 7.49
N ALA A 232 -3.73 -21.16 7.98
CA ALA A 232 -3.48 -19.97 7.17
C ALA A 232 -2.04 -19.93 6.63
N ILE A 233 -1.05 -20.31 7.44
CA ILE A 233 0.35 -20.48 7.01
C ILE A 233 0.41 -21.56 5.93
N LYS A 234 -0.20 -22.70 6.17
CA LYS A 234 -0.20 -23.83 5.25
C LYS A 234 -0.81 -23.50 3.89
N ALA A 235 -1.91 -22.75 3.83
CA ALA A 235 -2.56 -22.36 2.58
C ALA A 235 -1.62 -21.53 1.66
N VAL A 236 -0.72 -20.74 2.24
CA VAL A 236 0.29 -19.98 1.47
C VAL A 236 1.49 -20.88 1.11
N GLU A 237 1.92 -21.79 2.00
CA GLU A 237 3.00 -22.75 1.73
C GLU A 237 2.63 -23.71 0.59
N ASP A 238 1.41 -24.23 0.60
CA ASP A 238 0.89 -25.16 -0.42
C ASP A 238 0.58 -24.44 -1.76
N GLY A 239 0.56 -23.11 -1.78
CA GLY A 239 0.30 -22.30 -2.96
C GLY A 239 -1.17 -22.11 -3.31
N ASP A 240 -2.09 -22.41 -2.38
CA ASP A 240 -3.52 -22.12 -2.52
C ASP A 240 -3.76 -20.60 -2.58
N ILE A 241 -2.88 -19.82 -1.92
CA ILE A 241 -2.81 -18.37 -1.98
C ILE A 241 -1.42 -17.96 -2.44
N LYS A 242 -1.36 -17.10 -3.47
CA LYS A 242 -0.11 -16.55 -4.00
C LYS A 242 0.00 -15.06 -3.74
N PHE A 243 1.19 -14.58 -3.38
CA PHE A 243 1.48 -13.16 -3.29
C PHE A 243 2.12 -12.65 -4.59
N VAL A 244 1.69 -11.50 -5.05
CA VAL A 244 2.26 -10.80 -6.22
C VAL A 244 2.67 -9.39 -5.80
N PRO A 245 3.99 -9.07 -5.80
CA PRO A 245 5.11 -9.97 -6.06
C PRO A 245 5.37 -10.96 -4.92
N ASP A 246 6.00 -12.09 -5.25
CA ASP A 246 6.19 -13.24 -4.36
C ASP A 246 6.98 -12.95 -3.07
N ASN A 247 7.84 -11.92 -3.08
CA ASN A 247 8.64 -11.55 -1.90
C ASN A 247 7.80 -11.17 -0.66
N TRP A 248 6.55 -10.73 -0.83
CA TRP A 248 5.67 -10.36 0.28
C TRP A 248 5.19 -11.55 1.12
N LYS A 249 5.29 -12.77 0.60
CA LYS A 249 5.04 -13.97 1.41
C LYS A 249 6.00 -14.10 2.58
N ASN A 250 7.25 -13.59 2.46
CA ASN A 250 8.21 -13.61 3.56
C ASN A 250 7.75 -12.72 4.73
N THR A 251 7.24 -11.53 4.43
CA THR A 251 6.64 -10.64 5.43
C THR A 251 5.42 -11.28 6.09
N TYR A 252 4.56 -11.94 5.29
CA TYR A 252 3.43 -12.70 5.82
C TYR A 252 3.87 -13.80 6.78
N PHE A 253 4.87 -14.63 6.42
CA PHE A 253 5.36 -15.71 7.27
C PHE A 253 6.05 -15.20 8.53
N GLU A 254 6.82 -14.11 8.45
CA GLU A 254 7.44 -13.50 9.61
C GLU A 254 6.40 -13.13 10.68
N TRP A 255 5.32 -12.48 10.27
CA TRP A 255 4.23 -12.12 11.16
C TRP A 255 3.44 -13.32 11.68
N MET A 256 3.11 -14.26 10.79
CA MET A 256 2.27 -15.39 11.13
C MET A 256 2.94 -16.42 12.03
N ASN A 257 4.26 -16.61 11.89
CA ASN A 257 5.03 -17.54 12.73
C ASN A 257 5.25 -16.99 14.16
N ASN A 258 5.19 -15.67 14.34
CA ASN A 258 5.38 -15.01 15.63
C ASN A 258 4.07 -14.37 16.14
N ILE A 259 2.93 -14.85 15.66
CA ILE A 259 1.64 -14.23 15.97
C ILE A 259 1.27 -14.43 17.43
N GLU A 260 0.91 -13.34 18.11
CA GLU A 260 0.39 -13.35 19.47
C GLU A 260 -1.14 -13.24 19.50
N ASP A 261 -1.74 -13.51 20.69
CA ASP A 261 -3.17 -13.37 20.88
C ASP A 261 -3.64 -11.95 20.57
N TRP A 262 -4.67 -11.85 19.78
CA TRP A 262 -5.15 -10.57 19.26
C TRP A 262 -6.15 -9.91 20.21
N CYS A 263 -5.81 -8.73 20.75
CA CYS A 263 -6.73 -7.88 21.48
C CYS A 263 -7.79 -7.29 20.54
N ILE A 264 -9.06 -7.63 20.76
CA ILE A 264 -10.19 -7.26 19.91
C ILE A 264 -11.16 -6.25 20.51
N SER A 265 -10.94 -5.77 21.74
CA SER A 265 -11.79 -4.77 22.38
C SER A 265 -11.20 -3.36 22.28
N ARG A 266 -12.08 -2.37 22.10
CA ARG A 266 -11.77 -0.95 22.01
C ARG A 266 -12.74 -0.14 22.83
N GLN A 267 -12.25 0.87 23.54
CA GLN A 267 -13.00 1.78 24.40
C GLN A 267 -13.37 3.04 23.62
N ILE A 268 -14.12 2.88 22.52
CA ILE A 268 -14.57 3.96 21.65
C ILE A 268 -16.10 3.90 21.46
N TRP A 269 -16.70 5.01 21.05
CA TRP A 269 -18.16 5.10 20.96
C TRP A 269 -18.75 4.49 19.69
N TRP A 270 -17.97 4.42 18.60
CA TRP A 270 -18.45 3.92 17.32
C TRP A 270 -17.80 2.57 16.98
N GLY A 271 -18.64 1.57 16.77
CA GLY A 271 -18.21 0.21 16.42
C GLY A 271 -19.27 -0.84 16.72
N HIS A 272 -18.92 -2.11 16.50
CA HIS A 272 -19.78 -3.24 16.84
C HIS A 272 -19.61 -3.58 18.31
N ARG A 273 -20.65 -3.35 19.08
CA ARG A 273 -20.65 -3.61 20.53
C ARG A 273 -20.42 -5.08 20.83
N ILE A 274 -19.56 -5.38 21.79
CA ILE A 274 -19.21 -6.75 22.18
C ILE A 274 -20.45 -7.46 22.72
N PRO A 275 -20.80 -8.67 22.23
CA PRO A 275 -22.00 -9.43 22.62
C PRO A 275 -21.72 -10.23 23.90
N ALA A 276 -21.37 -9.55 24.96
CA ALA A 276 -21.12 -10.07 26.30
C ALA A 276 -21.89 -9.25 27.33
N TRP A 277 -22.33 -9.91 28.41
CA TRP A 277 -23.08 -9.30 29.51
C TRP A 277 -22.47 -9.69 30.83
N TYR A 278 -22.63 -8.84 31.83
CA TYR A 278 -22.10 -9.00 33.18
C TYR A 278 -23.23 -8.94 34.20
N ASP A 279 -23.17 -9.80 35.21
CA ASP A 279 -23.99 -9.65 36.41
C ASP A 279 -23.27 -8.77 37.48
N ASP A 280 -23.98 -8.46 38.57
CA ASP A 280 -23.47 -7.66 39.70
C ASP A 280 -22.25 -8.30 40.39
N LYS A 281 -21.97 -9.57 40.15
CA LYS A 281 -20.83 -10.31 40.70
C LYS A 281 -19.65 -10.37 39.74
N GLY A 282 -19.78 -9.77 38.56
CA GLY A 282 -18.75 -9.77 37.55
C GLY A 282 -18.65 -11.08 36.71
N ASN A 283 -19.64 -11.98 36.82
CA ASN A 283 -19.69 -13.14 35.94
C ASN A 283 -20.00 -12.71 34.50
N VAL A 284 -19.35 -13.36 33.54
CA VAL A 284 -19.42 -13.02 32.12
C VAL A 284 -20.33 -14.01 31.39
N TYR A 285 -21.24 -13.49 30.59
CA TYR A 285 -22.17 -14.27 29.77
C TYR A 285 -22.09 -13.81 28.31
N VAL A 286 -21.92 -14.74 27.36
CA VAL A 286 -21.82 -14.46 25.94
C VAL A 286 -22.99 -15.09 25.17
N GLY A 287 -23.63 -14.29 24.34
CA GLY A 287 -24.77 -14.71 23.52
C GLY A 287 -24.99 -13.79 22.31
N TYR A 288 -25.99 -14.12 21.49
CA TYR A 288 -26.36 -13.30 20.34
C TYR A 288 -27.08 -12.02 20.78
N ASP A 289 -27.88 -12.13 21.81
CA ASP A 289 -28.60 -11.05 22.48
C ASP A 289 -28.84 -11.42 23.96
N ILE A 290 -29.48 -10.55 24.70
CA ILE A 290 -29.71 -10.70 26.13
C ILE A 290 -30.67 -11.88 26.40
N ASP A 291 -31.62 -12.15 25.52
CA ASP A 291 -32.58 -13.23 25.66
C ASP A 291 -31.93 -14.61 25.42
N ASP A 292 -31.02 -14.68 24.41
CA ASP A 292 -30.19 -15.87 24.18
C ASP A 292 -29.28 -16.14 25.40
N VAL A 293 -28.68 -15.10 25.99
CA VAL A 293 -27.88 -15.22 27.22
C VAL A 293 -28.74 -15.80 28.37
N ARG A 294 -29.90 -15.21 28.63
CA ARG A 294 -30.80 -15.68 29.71
C ARG A 294 -31.21 -17.11 29.49
N LYS A 295 -31.63 -17.46 28.28
CA LYS A 295 -32.05 -18.81 27.92
C LYS A 295 -30.95 -19.85 28.08
N LYS A 296 -29.76 -19.57 27.56
CA LYS A 296 -28.59 -20.47 27.64
C LYS A 296 -28.17 -20.76 29.09
N ASN A 297 -28.20 -19.70 29.91
CA ASN A 297 -27.76 -19.80 31.31
C ASN A 297 -28.88 -20.05 32.30
N LYS A 298 -30.13 -20.25 31.84
CA LYS A 298 -31.31 -20.48 32.66
C LYS A 298 -31.53 -19.37 33.71
N LEU A 299 -31.31 -18.13 33.31
CA LEU A 299 -31.50 -16.95 34.16
C LEU A 299 -32.95 -16.46 34.04
N PRO A 300 -33.52 -15.86 35.11
CA PRO A 300 -34.84 -15.21 35.07
C PRO A 300 -34.83 -14.02 34.07
N ASP A 301 -36.03 -13.68 33.56
CA ASP A 301 -36.18 -12.57 32.58
C ASP A 301 -35.81 -11.22 33.18
N ASP A 302 -35.95 -11.04 34.48
CA ASP A 302 -35.63 -9.86 35.25
C ASP A 302 -34.21 -9.88 35.86
N PHE A 303 -33.40 -10.92 35.56
CA PHE A 303 -32.04 -11.00 36.09
C PHE A 303 -31.20 -9.83 35.56
N PRO A 304 -30.54 -9.05 36.48
CA PRO A 304 -29.80 -7.87 36.09
C PRO A 304 -28.58 -8.27 35.27
N LEU A 305 -28.50 -7.77 34.06
CA LEU A 305 -27.37 -7.95 33.17
C LEU A 305 -27.01 -6.61 32.50
N THR A 306 -25.73 -6.25 32.52
CA THR A 306 -25.19 -5.09 31.82
C THR A 306 -24.34 -5.56 30.67
N GLN A 307 -24.62 -5.05 29.46
CA GLN A 307 -23.81 -5.38 28.28
C GLN A 307 -22.46 -4.68 28.35
N ASP A 308 -21.42 -5.33 27.84
CA ASP A 308 -20.08 -4.78 27.68
C ASP A 308 -20.15 -3.42 26.94
N GLU A 309 -19.45 -2.41 27.45
CA GLU A 309 -19.42 -1.06 26.86
C GLU A 309 -18.44 -0.97 25.70
N ASP A 310 -17.47 -1.89 25.64
CA ASP A 310 -16.46 -1.91 24.59
C ASP A 310 -17.05 -2.34 23.23
N VAL A 311 -16.40 -1.92 22.18
CA VAL A 311 -16.69 -2.34 20.81
C VAL A 311 -15.57 -3.20 20.26
N LEU A 312 -15.88 -3.95 19.20
CA LEU A 312 -14.87 -4.76 18.50
C LEU A 312 -13.92 -3.89 17.70
N ASP A 313 -12.67 -4.30 17.64
CA ASP A 313 -11.66 -3.79 16.73
C ASP A 313 -12.19 -3.78 15.29
N THR A 314 -11.97 -2.71 14.56
CA THR A 314 -12.35 -2.56 13.14
C THR A 314 -11.82 -3.72 12.30
N TRP A 315 -10.62 -4.19 12.58
CA TRP A 315 -10.00 -5.31 11.86
C TRP A 315 -10.71 -6.65 12.09
N PHE A 316 -11.42 -6.82 13.20
CA PHE A 316 -12.22 -8.00 13.45
C PHE A 316 -13.39 -8.10 12.48
N SER A 317 -14.11 -7.01 12.26
CA SER A 317 -15.20 -6.94 11.28
C SER A 317 -14.67 -6.99 9.83
N SER A 318 -13.58 -6.27 9.55
CA SER A 318 -12.94 -6.23 8.22
C SER A 318 -12.43 -7.60 7.76
N ALA A 319 -12.04 -8.46 8.69
CA ALA A 319 -11.61 -9.82 8.38
C ALA A 319 -12.75 -10.72 7.82
N LEU A 320 -13.99 -10.32 8.01
CA LEU A 320 -15.16 -11.06 7.55
C LEU A 320 -15.61 -10.64 6.15
N TRP A 321 -15.05 -9.56 5.61
CA TRP A 321 -15.48 -8.91 4.38
C TRP A 321 -15.63 -9.87 3.19
N PRO A 322 -14.72 -10.82 2.90
CA PRO A 322 -14.81 -11.67 1.72
C PRO A 322 -16.07 -12.53 1.64
N PHE A 323 -16.73 -12.79 2.75
CA PHE A 323 -17.91 -13.66 2.80
C PHE A 323 -19.13 -13.00 3.45
N SER A 324 -18.94 -12.09 4.42
CA SER A 324 -20.07 -11.44 5.10
C SER A 324 -20.85 -10.50 4.17
N THR A 325 -20.17 -9.84 3.23
CA THR A 325 -20.79 -8.95 2.23
C THR A 325 -21.56 -9.72 1.16
N LEU A 326 -21.31 -11.01 1.02
CA LEU A 326 -21.99 -11.90 0.09
C LEU A 326 -23.17 -12.65 0.74
N GLY A 327 -23.54 -12.25 1.96
CA GLY A 327 -24.75 -12.75 2.66
C GLY A 327 -24.52 -13.83 3.70
N TRP A 328 -23.26 -14.26 3.95
CA TRP A 328 -22.98 -15.20 5.05
C TRP A 328 -23.52 -14.65 6.40
N PRO A 329 -24.14 -15.46 7.27
CA PRO A 329 -24.10 -16.94 7.33
C PRO A 329 -25.14 -17.69 6.48
N GLU A 330 -25.93 -17.00 5.69
CA GLU A 330 -26.91 -17.61 4.80
C GLU A 330 -26.22 -18.12 3.51
N LYS A 331 -26.81 -19.15 2.90
CA LYS A 331 -26.37 -19.64 1.60
C LYS A 331 -27.04 -18.82 0.52
N THR A 332 -26.31 -17.88 -0.06
CA THR A 332 -26.78 -17.01 -1.14
C THR A 332 -26.15 -17.39 -2.47
N PRO A 333 -26.80 -17.10 -3.62
CA PRO A 333 -26.20 -17.29 -4.94
C PRO A 333 -24.89 -16.50 -5.13
N GLU A 334 -24.79 -15.33 -4.50
CA GLU A 334 -23.61 -14.48 -4.53
C GLU A 334 -22.45 -15.13 -3.82
N LEU A 335 -22.69 -15.73 -2.64
CA LEU A 335 -21.67 -16.45 -1.88
C LEU A 335 -21.17 -17.67 -2.66
N ASP A 336 -22.07 -18.45 -3.24
CA ASP A 336 -21.71 -19.64 -4.01
C ASP A 336 -20.93 -19.29 -5.28
N LYS A 337 -21.17 -18.11 -5.87
CA LYS A 337 -20.54 -17.68 -7.12
C LYS A 337 -19.21 -16.96 -6.91
N TYR A 338 -19.11 -16.10 -5.89
CA TYR A 338 -18.00 -15.14 -5.74
C TYR A 338 -17.03 -15.48 -4.61
N TYR A 339 -17.31 -16.50 -3.79
CA TYR A 339 -16.37 -17.01 -2.80
C TYR A 339 -15.83 -18.39 -3.21
N PRO A 340 -14.49 -18.61 -3.24
CA PRO A 340 -13.44 -17.62 -3.02
C PRO A 340 -13.34 -16.63 -4.19
N THR A 341 -12.86 -15.40 -3.88
CA THR A 341 -12.54 -14.45 -4.93
C THR A 341 -11.20 -14.79 -5.60
N ASN A 342 -10.93 -14.24 -6.79
CA ASN A 342 -9.72 -14.56 -7.53
C ASN A 342 -8.53 -13.74 -7.04
N VAL A 343 -8.68 -12.42 -6.96
CA VAL A 343 -7.60 -11.49 -6.63
C VAL A 343 -8.05 -10.53 -5.54
N LEU A 344 -7.22 -10.39 -4.50
CA LEU A 344 -7.29 -9.29 -3.53
C LEU A 344 -6.20 -8.27 -3.86
N VAL A 345 -6.57 -7.00 -4.03
CA VAL A 345 -5.62 -5.90 -4.20
C VAL A 345 -5.47 -5.15 -2.89
N THR A 346 -4.24 -4.96 -2.41
CA THR A 346 -3.98 -4.34 -1.11
C THR A 346 -2.64 -3.59 -1.06
N GLY A 347 -2.49 -2.67 -0.10
CA GLY A 347 -1.19 -2.12 0.28
C GLY A 347 -0.40 -3.10 1.15
N PHE A 348 0.92 -2.97 1.15
CA PHE A 348 1.79 -3.82 1.95
C PHE A 348 1.64 -3.59 3.46
N ASP A 349 1.24 -2.39 3.86
CA ASP A 349 1.12 -1.96 5.26
C ASP A 349 -0.03 -2.64 6.03
N ILE A 350 -0.97 -3.29 5.32
CA ILE A 350 -2.09 -4.01 5.92
C ILE A 350 -2.10 -5.52 5.62
N ILE A 351 -0.98 -6.08 5.18
CA ILE A 351 -0.86 -7.54 4.94
C ILE A 351 -1.20 -8.30 6.23
N PHE A 352 -0.64 -7.91 7.37
CA PHE A 352 -0.89 -8.56 8.65
C PHE A 352 -2.30 -8.26 9.18
N PHE A 353 -2.67 -6.99 9.20
CA PHE A 353 -3.90 -6.56 9.87
C PHE A 353 -5.18 -6.93 9.12
N TRP A 354 -5.11 -7.02 7.80
CA TRP A 354 -6.27 -7.30 6.98
C TRP A 354 -6.15 -8.64 6.25
N VAL A 355 -5.11 -8.82 5.43
CA VAL A 355 -4.97 -10.01 4.58
C VAL A 355 -4.88 -11.28 5.42
N ALA A 356 -3.95 -11.33 6.38
CA ALA A 356 -3.77 -12.50 7.24
C ALA A 356 -5.03 -12.83 8.03
N ARG A 357 -5.74 -11.82 8.53
CA ARG A 357 -6.98 -12.00 9.28
C ARG A 357 -8.15 -12.46 8.41
N MET A 358 -8.25 -11.99 7.16
CA MET A 358 -9.23 -12.53 6.21
C MET A 358 -8.95 -13.99 5.88
N ILE A 359 -7.68 -14.39 5.71
CA ILE A 359 -7.29 -15.77 5.47
C ILE A 359 -7.69 -16.65 6.66
N ILE A 360 -7.36 -16.22 7.88
CA ILE A 360 -7.72 -16.91 9.13
C ILE A 360 -9.23 -17.10 9.24
N MET A 361 -10.01 -16.04 9.05
CA MET A 361 -11.47 -16.11 9.22
C MET A 361 -12.14 -16.84 8.06
N GLY A 362 -11.66 -16.69 6.84
CA GLY A 362 -12.15 -17.45 5.67
C GLY A 362 -11.99 -18.94 5.86
N LEU A 363 -10.79 -19.41 6.18
CA LEU A 363 -10.54 -20.83 6.46
C LEU A 363 -11.34 -21.33 7.66
N LYS A 364 -11.55 -20.50 8.69
CA LYS A 364 -12.31 -20.90 9.89
C LYS A 364 -13.82 -21.04 9.67
N PHE A 365 -14.41 -20.18 8.84
CA PHE A 365 -15.88 -20.09 8.71
C PHE A 365 -16.43 -20.60 7.39
N MET A 366 -15.57 -20.66 6.36
CA MET A 366 -15.94 -21.07 5.01
C MET A 366 -15.27 -22.38 4.56
N ASP A 367 -14.28 -22.88 5.34
CA ASP A 367 -13.50 -24.09 5.01
C ASP A 367 -12.73 -24.00 3.67
N ASP A 368 -12.57 -22.81 3.11
CA ASP A 368 -11.77 -22.53 1.91
C ASP A 368 -11.07 -21.17 2.06
N VAL A 369 -10.04 -20.93 1.24
CA VAL A 369 -9.32 -19.65 1.21
C VAL A 369 -10.24 -18.52 0.72
N PRO A 370 -10.10 -17.29 1.24
CA PRO A 370 -10.98 -16.19 0.83
C PRO A 370 -10.65 -15.64 -0.58
N PHE A 371 -9.44 -15.84 -1.06
CA PHE A 371 -8.93 -15.40 -2.36
C PHE A 371 -7.73 -16.26 -2.78
N ARG A 372 -7.47 -16.33 -4.08
CA ARG A 372 -6.37 -17.14 -4.65
C ARG A 372 -5.09 -16.36 -4.83
N GLU A 373 -5.16 -15.06 -5.05
CA GLU A 373 -4.02 -14.19 -5.28
C GLU A 373 -4.12 -12.91 -4.45
N VAL A 374 -2.99 -12.46 -3.90
CA VAL A 374 -2.85 -11.18 -3.19
C VAL A 374 -1.91 -10.30 -3.98
N TYR A 375 -2.47 -9.33 -4.70
CA TYR A 375 -1.70 -8.31 -5.39
C TYR A 375 -1.36 -7.16 -4.44
N VAL A 376 -0.06 -6.99 -4.17
CA VAL A 376 0.43 -5.98 -3.22
C VAL A 376 1.01 -4.80 -3.96
N HIS A 377 0.32 -3.65 -3.87
CA HIS A 377 0.77 -2.39 -4.48
C HIS A 377 1.57 -1.52 -3.52
N GLY A 378 2.34 -0.57 -4.07
CA GLY A 378 2.98 0.50 -3.30
C GLY A 378 1.97 1.56 -2.85
N LEU A 379 2.34 2.34 -1.83
CA LEU A 379 1.51 3.46 -1.36
C LEU A 379 1.82 4.73 -2.17
N VAL A 380 0.77 5.53 -2.39
CA VAL A 380 0.92 6.86 -2.98
C VAL A 380 1.39 7.83 -1.90
N ARG A 381 2.52 8.50 -2.16
CA ARG A 381 3.14 9.46 -1.26
C ARG A 381 3.10 10.87 -1.88
N ASP A 382 3.21 11.88 -1.04
CA ASP A 382 3.33 13.27 -1.50
C ASP A 382 4.65 13.53 -2.25
N ALA A 383 4.83 14.75 -2.74
CA ALA A 383 6.03 15.14 -3.50
C ALA A 383 7.33 15.02 -2.70
N GLU A 384 7.26 15.10 -1.38
CA GLU A 384 8.35 14.92 -0.43
C GLU A 384 8.57 13.45 -0.01
N GLY A 385 7.80 12.51 -0.59
CA GLY A 385 7.88 11.08 -0.29
C GLY A 385 7.23 10.67 1.04
N GLN A 386 6.40 11.53 1.65
CA GLN A 386 5.74 11.23 2.91
C GLN A 386 4.36 10.58 2.70
N LYS A 387 3.97 9.72 3.65
CA LYS A 387 2.60 9.15 3.67
C LYS A 387 1.58 10.28 3.80
N MET A 388 0.60 10.29 2.89
CA MET A 388 -0.48 11.27 2.91
C MET A 388 -1.46 10.98 4.05
N SER A 389 -1.84 12.02 4.80
CA SER A 389 -2.89 11.94 5.81
C SER A 389 -3.60 13.29 5.98
N LYS A 390 -4.88 13.25 6.36
CA LYS A 390 -5.67 14.47 6.64
C LYS A 390 -5.04 15.29 7.77
N SER A 391 -4.52 14.62 8.81
CA SER A 391 -3.88 15.27 9.96
C SER A 391 -2.59 16.02 9.62
N LYS A 392 -1.89 15.62 8.54
CA LYS A 392 -0.69 16.31 8.04
C LYS A 392 -1.00 17.39 6.99
N GLY A 393 -2.24 17.47 6.52
CA GLY A 393 -2.66 18.41 5.48
C GLY A 393 -1.96 18.22 4.13
N ASN A 394 -1.42 17.04 3.85
CA ASN A 394 -0.71 16.74 2.61
C ASN A 394 -1.49 15.83 1.65
N VAL A 395 -2.76 15.58 1.91
CA VAL A 395 -3.62 14.78 1.04
C VAL A 395 -3.91 15.55 -0.24
N LEU A 396 -3.81 14.85 -1.37
CA LEU A 396 -4.32 15.28 -2.67
C LEU A 396 -5.59 14.48 -2.95
N ASP A 397 -6.72 15.19 -3.05
CA ASP A 397 -7.99 14.56 -3.41
C ASP A 397 -7.98 14.24 -4.91
N PRO A 398 -8.30 13.01 -5.33
CA PRO A 398 -8.42 12.67 -6.74
C PRO A 398 -9.38 13.58 -7.52
N MET A 399 -10.47 14.05 -6.90
CA MET A 399 -11.42 14.97 -7.55
C MET A 399 -10.78 16.32 -7.88
N ASP A 400 -9.92 16.84 -7.00
CA ASP A 400 -9.20 18.09 -7.26
C ASP A 400 -8.21 17.97 -8.44
N VAL A 401 -7.70 16.76 -8.67
CA VAL A 401 -6.81 16.46 -9.81
C VAL A 401 -7.62 16.28 -11.10
N ILE A 402 -8.79 15.67 -11.01
CA ILE A 402 -9.68 15.43 -12.16
C ILE A 402 -10.30 16.74 -12.66
N ASP A 403 -10.94 17.48 -11.76
CA ASP A 403 -11.77 18.64 -12.08
C ASP A 403 -11.01 19.98 -12.00
N GLY A 404 -9.84 19.95 -11.34
CA GLY A 404 -9.08 21.14 -10.99
C GLY A 404 -9.59 21.81 -9.70
N ILE A 405 -8.72 22.57 -9.05
CA ILE A 405 -9.06 23.36 -7.87
C ILE A 405 -8.21 24.64 -7.82
N GLU A 406 -8.87 25.77 -7.52
CA GLU A 406 -8.19 27.04 -7.30
C GLU A 406 -7.35 27.02 -6.02
N LEU A 407 -6.26 27.81 -5.99
CA LEU A 407 -5.30 27.83 -4.88
C LEU A 407 -5.94 28.05 -3.52
N GLU A 408 -6.83 29.07 -3.39
CA GLU A 408 -7.41 29.40 -2.08
C GLU A 408 -8.32 28.29 -1.56
N ALA A 409 -9.10 27.66 -2.43
CA ALA A 409 -9.94 26.51 -2.08
C ALA A 409 -9.08 25.30 -1.67
N LEU A 410 -7.96 25.07 -2.35
CA LEU A 410 -7.03 24.01 -2.00
C LEU A 410 -6.38 24.24 -0.63
N VAL A 411 -5.99 25.48 -0.31
CA VAL A 411 -5.45 25.86 1.00
C VAL A 411 -6.48 25.59 2.09
N GLU A 412 -7.72 26.07 1.91
CA GLU A 412 -8.81 25.85 2.85
C GLU A 412 -9.06 24.35 3.08
N LYS A 413 -9.18 23.57 2.01
CA LYS A 413 -9.39 22.11 2.08
C LYS A 413 -8.30 21.38 2.85
N ARG A 414 -7.03 21.77 2.66
CA ARG A 414 -5.88 21.13 3.31
C ARG A 414 -5.66 21.54 4.77
N THR A 415 -6.21 22.68 5.17
CA THR A 415 -6.06 23.22 6.53
C THR A 415 -7.27 22.97 7.44
N SER A 416 -8.47 22.80 6.88
CA SER A 416 -9.72 22.68 7.64
C SER A 416 -9.82 21.47 8.57
N ALA A 417 -9.15 20.36 8.24
CA ALA A 417 -9.19 19.11 9.02
C ALA A 417 -7.96 18.90 9.94
N VAL A 418 -7.09 19.92 10.07
CA VAL A 418 -5.87 19.83 10.87
C VAL A 418 -6.17 20.11 12.33
N MET A 419 -6.07 19.09 13.18
CA MET A 419 -6.28 19.24 14.63
C MET A 419 -5.17 20.01 15.35
N GLN A 420 -3.96 19.99 14.80
CA GLN A 420 -2.78 20.67 15.38
C GLN A 420 -2.62 22.07 14.78
N THR A 421 -3.24 23.08 15.39
CA THR A 421 -3.31 24.45 14.87
C THR A 421 -1.96 25.09 14.56
N HIS A 422 -0.88 24.70 15.27
CA HIS A 422 0.47 25.18 14.99
C HIS A 422 1.07 24.70 13.64
N GLN A 423 0.44 23.73 12.99
CA GLN A 423 0.88 23.25 11.67
C GLN A 423 0.19 23.98 10.50
N ILE A 424 -0.88 24.70 10.74
CA ILE A 424 -1.70 25.34 9.70
C ILE A 424 -0.85 26.29 8.84
N GLU A 425 -0.09 27.18 9.44
CA GLU A 425 0.77 28.14 8.69
C GLU A 425 1.82 27.43 7.81
N ARG A 426 2.37 26.33 8.32
CA ARG A 426 3.34 25.52 7.56
C ARG A 426 2.68 24.85 6.35
N ILE A 427 1.48 24.28 6.55
CA ILE A 427 0.71 23.61 5.48
C ILE A 427 0.31 24.62 4.42
N GLU A 428 -0.19 25.78 4.81
CA GLU A 428 -0.53 26.86 3.90
C GLU A 428 0.67 27.30 3.05
N LYS A 429 1.81 27.57 3.70
CA LYS A 429 3.05 27.97 3.01
C LYS A 429 3.52 26.91 2.02
N LEU A 430 3.48 25.62 2.38
CA LEU A 430 3.84 24.51 1.50
C LEU A 430 2.86 24.36 0.34
N THR A 431 1.57 24.50 0.58
CA THR A 431 0.54 24.43 -0.45
C THR A 431 0.73 25.53 -1.49
N ARG A 432 0.92 26.79 -1.08
CA ARG A 432 1.19 27.92 -1.98
C ARG A 432 2.50 27.77 -2.75
N LYS A 433 3.52 27.14 -2.15
CA LYS A 433 4.77 26.86 -2.81
C LYS A 433 4.64 25.79 -3.89
N ASN A 434 3.96 24.69 -3.57
CA ASN A 434 3.91 23.52 -4.45
C ASN A 434 2.81 23.65 -5.53
N PHE A 435 1.81 24.49 -5.30
CA PHE A 435 0.66 24.69 -6.19
C PHE A 435 0.34 26.19 -6.33
N PRO A 436 1.25 27.01 -6.89
CA PRO A 436 1.11 28.47 -6.91
C PRO A 436 -0.16 28.94 -7.64
N ASP A 437 -0.64 28.19 -8.62
CA ASP A 437 -1.82 28.47 -9.44
C ASP A 437 -2.98 27.47 -9.17
N GLY A 438 -2.95 26.77 -8.03
CA GLY A 438 -3.86 25.66 -7.78
C GLY A 438 -3.49 24.40 -8.57
N ILE A 439 -4.47 23.53 -8.81
CA ILE A 439 -4.32 22.30 -9.60
C ILE A 439 -5.22 22.43 -10.85
N PRO A 440 -4.65 22.40 -12.06
CA PRO A 440 -5.46 22.40 -13.28
C PRO A 440 -6.24 21.09 -13.44
N ALA A 441 -7.36 21.13 -14.15
CA ALA A 441 -8.11 19.93 -14.51
C ALA A 441 -7.30 19.05 -15.46
N PHE A 442 -7.04 17.80 -15.07
CA PHE A 442 -6.33 16.83 -15.90
C PHE A 442 -7.25 15.80 -16.54
N GLY A 443 -8.43 15.55 -15.96
CA GLY A 443 -9.38 14.54 -16.37
C GLY A 443 -9.09 13.16 -15.80
N THR A 444 -10.15 12.35 -15.72
CA THR A 444 -10.12 11.01 -15.11
C THR A 444 -9.17 10.06 -15.85
N ASP A 445 -9.22 10.01 -17.17
CA ASP A 445 -8.39 9.09 -17.97
C ASP A 445 -6.90 9.33 -17.81
N ALA A 446 -6.47 10.60 -17.79
CA ALA A 446 -5.06 10.95 -17.56
C ALA A 446 -4.58 10.49 -16.19
N MET A 447 -5.41 10.66 -15.15
CA MET A 447 -5.08 10.19 -13.80
C MET A 447 -5.01 8.66 -13.75
N ARG A 448 -5.98 7.94 -14.33
CA ARG A 448 -6.02 6.48 -14.39
C ARG A 448 -4.78 5.92 -15.10
N PHE A 449 -4.42 6.49 -16.26
CA PHE A 449 -3.23 6.07 -17.00
C PHE A 449 -1.95 6.33 -16.20
N THR A 450 -1.88 7.45 -15.47
CA THR A 450 -0.76 7.74 -14.58
C THR A 450 -0.59 6.66 -13.53
N PHE A 451 -1.66 6.26 -12.84
CA PHE A 451 -1.59 5.20 -11.85
C PHE A 451 -1.21 3.85 -12.46
N ALA A 452 -1.79 3.48 -13.61
CA ALA A 452 -1.40 2.26 -14.30
C ALA A 452 0.09 2.23 -14.64
N SER A 453 0.64 3.35 -15.15
CA SER A 453 2.06 3.46 -15.50
C SER A 453 3.01 3.42 -14.29
N LEU A 454 2.49 3.78 -13.11
CA LEU A 454 3.26 3.80 -11.85
C LEU A 454 3.03 2.54 -11.01
N ALA A 455 2.13 1.65 -11.42
CA ALA A 455 1.83 0.40 -10.73
C ALA A 455 2.97 -0.62 -10.89
N THR A 456 4.18 -0.20 -10.49
CA THR A 456 5.34 -1.09 -10.40
C THR A 456 5.23 -1.97 -9.16
N THR A 457 5.76 -3.18 -9.22
CA THR A 457 5.65 -4.14 -8.14
C THR A 457 6.34 -3.66 -6.85
N GLY A 458 5.55 -3.34 -5.82
CA GLY A 458 5.99 -3.23 -4.43
C GLY A 458 6.76 -1.97 -4.01
N ARG A 459 6.81 -0.92 -4.83
CA ARG A 459 7.45 0.36 -4.45
C ARG A 459 6.43 1.45 -4.22
N ASP A 460 6.68 2.29 -3.23
CA ASP A 460 5.91 3.51 -3.03
C ASP A 460 6.01 4.44 -4.24
N VAL A 461 4.88 5.07 -4.55
CA VAL A 461 4.73 5.97 -5.70
C VAL A 461 4.74 7.41 -5.23
N VAL A 462 5.76 8.17 -5.60
CA VAL A 462 5.75 9.61 -5.39
C VAL A 462 4.86 10.25 -6.47
N PHE A 463 3.78 10.88 -6.02
CA PHE A 463 2.81 11.51 -6.89
C PHE A 463 3.30 12.90 -7.33
N ALA A 464 3.45 13.09 -8.64
CA ALA A 464 3.85 14.36 -9.25
C ALA A 464 2.83 14.79 -10.32
N PRO A 465 2.15 15.95 -10.18
CA PRO A 465 1.17 16.44 -11.16
C PRO A 465 1.71 16.55 -12.60
N SER A 466 2.99 16.85 -12.76
CA SER A 466 3.65 16.93 -14.08
C SER A 466 3.59 15.64 -14.90
N ARG A 467 3.51 14.47 -14.24
CA ARG A 467 3.34 13.19 -14.95
C ARG A 467 1.95 13.05 -15.55
N ILE A 468 0.93 13.55 -14.85
CA ILE A 468 -0.47 13.47 -15.33
C ILE A 468 -0.64 14.32 -16.59
N GLU A 469 0.05 15.45 -16.66
CA GLU A 469 0.04 16.29 -17.86
C GLU A 469 0.52 15.55 -19.11
N GLY A 470 1.56 14.73 -18.99
CA GLY A 470 2.04 13.87 -20.06
C GLY A 470 0.96 12.92 -20.58
N TYR A 471 0.21 12.31 -19.67
CA TYR A 471 -0.86 11.38 -20.05
C TYR A 471 -2.15 12.08 -20.47
N ARG A 472 -2.42 13.31 -20.05
CA ARG A 472 -3.44 14.15 -20.67
C ARG A 472 -3.11 14.41 -22.13
N ASN A 473 -1.85 14.68 -22.46
CA ASN A 473 -1.40 14.85 -23.84
C ASN A 473 -1.51 13.55 -24.64
N TYR A 474 -1.30 12.39 -24.01
CA TYR A 474 -1.57 11.08 -24.62
C TYR A 474 -3.05 10.91 -25.01
N CYS A 475 -3.98 11.24 -24.12
CA CYS A 475 -5.41 11.23 -24.43
C CYS A 475 -5.73 12.18 -25.59
N ASN A 476 -5.17 13.39 -25.58
CA ASN A 476 -5.35 14.35 -26.69
C ASN A 476 -4.77 13.82 -28.01
N LYS A 477 -3.68 13.03 -27.97
CA LYS A 477 -3.08 12.40 -29.17
C LYS A 477 -4.05 11.39 -29.77
N ILE A 478 -4.68 10.53 -28.94
CA ILE A 478 -5.73 9.57 -29.37
C ILE A 478 -6.91 10.29 -30.00
N TRP A 479 -7.40 11.35 -29.37
CA TRP A 479 -8.50 12.17 -29.89
C TRP A 479 -8.18 12.74 -31.28
N ASN A 480 -6.99 13.34 -31.43
CA ASN A 480 -6.57 13.90 -32.71
C ASN A 480 -6.33 12.83 -33.78
N ALA A 481 -5.81 11.66 -33.41
CA ALA A 481 -5.68 10.51 -34.30
C ALA A 481 -7.06 10.04 -34.79
N THR A 482 -8.02 9.93 -33.88
CA THR A 482 -9.41 9.57 -34.22
C THR A 482 -10.01 10.56 -35.22
N ARG A 483 -9.86 11.88 -34.96
CA ARG A 483 -10.33 12.92 -35.89
C ARG A 483 -9.69 12.77 -37.30
N TYR A 484 -8.39 12.51 -37.37
CA TYR A 484 -7.70 12.31 -38.62
C TYR A 484 -8.28 11.09 -39.38
N VAL A 485 -8.45 9.97 -38.67
CA VAL A 485 -9.00 8.72 -39.29
C VAL A 485 -10.42 8.97 -39.83
N LEU A 486 -11.28 9.61 -39.05
CA LEU A 486 -12.64 9.96 -39.49
C LEU A 486 -12.64 10.84 -40.73
N MET A 487 -11.78 11.86 -40.80
CA MET A 487 -11.63 12.71 -41.97
C MET A 487 -11.20 11.91 -43.24
N GLN A 488 -10.44 10.82 -43.07
CA GLN A 488 -10.00 9.99 -44.16
C GLN A 488 -10.98 8.87 -44.54
N ALA A 489 -11.85 8.48 -43.60
CA ALA A 489 -12.71 7.31 -43.72
C ALA A 489 -14.20 7.63 -43.93
N GLU A 490 -14.70 8.72 -43.32
CA GLU A 490 -16.12 9.05 -43.35
C GLU A 490 -16.60 9.40 -44.77
N GLY A 491 -17.67 8.71 -45.22
CA GLY A 491 -18.22 8.86 -46.56
C GLY A 491 -17.35 8.28 -47.66
N LYS A 492 -16.30 7.53 -47.32
CA LYS A 492 -15.39 6.88 -48.29
C LYS A 492 -15.44 5.35 -48.14
N ASP A 493 -15.01 4.63 -49.17
CA ASP A 493 -14.87 3.19 -49.13
C ASP A 493 -13.72 2.76 -48.23
N CYS A 494 -14.08 2.13 -47.08
CA CYS A 494 -13.16 1.61 -46.07
C CYS A 494 -13.01 0.08 -46.17
N GLY A 495 -13.31 -0.53 -47.28
CA GLY A 495 -13.13 -1.96 -47.50
C GLY A 495 -14.14 -2.85 -46.77
N LEU A 496 -15.37 -2.35 -46.55
CA LEU A 496 -16.51 -3.16 -46.11
C LEU A 496 -17.52 -3.31 -47.27
N LEU A 497 -18.10 -4.50 -47.37
CA LEU A 497 -19.28 -4.76 -48.22
C LEU A 497 -20.57 -4.34 -47.48
N ASP A 498 -21.67 -4.26 -48.19
CA ASP A 498 -22.98 -3.86 -47.67
C ASP A 498 -23.48 -4.75 -46.50
N ASP A 499 -23.02 -5.99 -46.45
CA ASP A 499 -23.35 -6.96 -45.41
C ASP A 499 -22.40 -6.85 -44.18
N GLY A 500 -21.47 -5.90 -44.18
CA GLY A 500 -20.48 -5.68 -43.14
C GLY A 500 -19.26 -6.63 -43.21
N SER A 501 -19.21 -7.52 -44.19
CA SER A 501 -18.03 -8.36 -44.42
C SER A 501 -16.89 -7.60 -45.09
N ASP A 502 -15.69 -8.18 -45.04
CA ASP A 502 -14.51 -7.57 -45.65
C ASP A 502 -14.58 -7.65 -47.18
N ASN A 503 -14.31 -6.54 -47.83
CA ASN A 503 -14.12 -6.52 -49.28
C ASN A 503 -12.80 -7.23 -49.63
N PRO A 504 -12.80 -8.31 -50.42
CA PRO A 504 -11.58 -9.02 -50.81
C PRO A 504 -10.66 -8.21 -51.75
N ASP A 505 -11.20 -7.16 -52.38
CA ASP A 505 -10.48 -6.32 -53.33
C ASP A 505 -9.81 -5.14 -52.61
N VAL A 506 -8.85 -5.47 -51.72
CA VAL A 506 -7.99 -4.53 -51.02
C VAL A 506 -6.52 -4.88 -51.25
N VAL A 507 -5.68 -3.83 -51.38
CA VAL A 507 -4.23 -3.98 -51.50
C VAL A 507 -3.58 -3.21 -50.35
N TYR A 508 -2.79 -3.90 -49.54
CA TYR A 508 -2.09 -3.30 -48.41
C TYR A 508 -0.70 -2.80 -48.84
N SER A 509 -0.39 -1.56 -48.53
CA SER A 509 0.96 -0.98 -48.63
C SER A 509 1.93 -1.64 -47.64
N LEU A 510 3.23 -1.39 -47.79
CA LEU A 510 4.22 -1.83 -46.80
C LEU A 510 3.89 -1.28 -45.42
N ALA A 511 3.47 -0.02 -45.31
CA ALA A 511 3.10 0.60 -44.04
C ALA A 511 1.87 -0.07 -43.40
N ASP A 512 0.89 -0.47 -44.20
CA ASP A 512 -0.30 -1.19 -43.73
C ASP A 512 0.07 -2.57 -43.17
N ARG A 513 0.86 -3.34 -43.90
CA ARG A 513 1.34 -4.66 -43.47
C ARG A 513 2.17 -4.57 -42.19
N TRP A 514 3.03 -3.58 -42.13
CA TRP A 514 3.85 -3.31 -40.94
C TRP A 514 2.99 -3.02 -39.70
N ILE A 515 2.05 -2.07 -39.78
CA ILE A 515 1.27 -1.68 -38.57
C ILE A 515 0.32 -2.82 -38.12
N ILE A 516 -0.21 -3.62 -39.06
CA ILE A 516 -1.00 -4.82 -38.77
C ILE A 516 -0.14 -5.83 -38.00
N SER A 517 1.10 -6.08 -38.43
CA SER A 517 2.05 -6.94 -37.71
C SER A 517 2.39 -6.41 -36.33
N ARG A 518 2.66 -5.11 -36.26
CA ARG A 518 2.98 -4.45 -34.97
C ARG A 518 1.86 -4.56 -33.94
N VAL A 519 0.62 -4.41 -34.33
CA VAL A 519 -0.55 -4.62 -33.47
C VAL A 519 -0.52 -6.02 -32.85
N GLN A 520 -0.25 -7.06 -33.64
CA GLN A 520 -0.20 -8.45 -33.18
C GLN A 520 0.89 -8.63 -32.08
N ARG A 521 2.06 -8.02 -32.31
CA ARG A 521 3.14 -8.04 -31.31
C ARG A 521 2.77 -7.31 -30.01
N VAL A 522 2.00 -6.23 -30.10
CA VAL A 522 1.53 -5.48 -28.92
C VAL A 522 0.47 -6.27 -28.16
N GLU A 523 -0.49 -6.87 -28.85
CA GLU A 523 -1.52 -7.75 -28.27
C GLU A 523 -0.87 -8.90 -27.50
N GLU A 524 0.09 -9.63 -28.09
CA GLU A 524 0.84 -10.72 -27.45
C GLU A 524 1.55 -10.26 -26.17
N ARG A 525 2.21 -9.08 -26.21
CA ARG A 525 2.91 -8.56 -25.02
C ARG A 525 1.96 -8.09 -23.92
N ILE A 526 0.84 -7.47 -24.29
CA ILE A 526 -0.18 -7.05 -23.34
C ILE A 526 -0.80 -8.26 -22.64
N GLU A 527 -1.11 -9.32 -23.37
CA GLU A 527 -1.61 -10.59 -22.80
C GLU A 527 -0.63 -11.13 -21.76
N LYS A 528 0.64 -11.28 -22.12
CA LYS A 528 1.69 -11.74 -21.21
C LYS A 528 1.89 -10.85 -19.99
N HIS A 529 1.79 -9.54 -20.15
CA HIS A 529 1.90 -8.59 -19.03
C HIS A 529 0.67 -8.64 -18.14
N SER A 530 -0.52 -8.87 -18.71
CA SER A 530 -1.76 -9.04 -17.97
C SER A 530 -1.75 -10.29 -17.08
N GLU A 531 -1.27 -11.43 -17.61
CA GLU A 531 -1.10 -12.67 -16.85
C GLU A 531 -0.18 -12.49 -15.62
N ASN A 532 0.77 -11.56 -15.70
CA ASN A 532 1.71 -11.26 -14.64
C ASN A 532 1.31 -10.01 -13.81
N SER A 533 0.10 -9.48 -13.99
CA SER A 533 -0.41 -8.30 -13.30
C SER A 533 0.50 -7.06 -13.42
N ARG A 534 1.22 -6.90 -14.56
CA ARG A 534 2.18 -5.83 -14.83
C ARG A 534 1.52 -4.67 -15.57
N LEU A 535 0.63 -3.93 -14.86
CA LEU A 535 -0.07 -2.76 -15.41
C LEU A 535 0.89 -1.68 -15.93
N ASP A 536 2.04 -1.51 -15.29
CA ASP A 536 3.10 -0.60 -15.71
C ASP A 536 3.63 -0.92 -17.11
N LEU A 537 3.88 -2.19 -17.40
CA LEU A 537 4.34 -2.63 -18.71
C LEU A 537 3.24 -2.56 -19.76
N ILE A 538 1.99 -2.87 -19.39
CA ILE A 538 0.83 -2.67 -20.30
C ILE A 538 0.73 -1.20 -20.70
N ALA A 539 0.77 -0.29 -19.72
CA ALA A 539 0.71 1.16 -20.00
C ALA A 539 1.88 1.63 -20.89
N GLN A 540 3.09 1.11 -20.67
CA GLN A 540 4.25 1.41 -21.51
C GLN A 540 4.09 0.93 -22.93
N GLU A 541 3.64 -0.31 -23.16
CA GLU A 541 3.39 -0.86 -24.50
C GLU A 541 2.33 -0.06 -25.25
N LEU A 542 1.23 0.27 -24.58
CA LEU A 542 0.16 1.09 -25.15
C LEU A 542 0.65 2.48 -25.52
N TYR A 543 1.42 3.12 -24.64
CA TYR A 543 1.96 4.44 -24.89
C TYR A 543 2.89 4.46 -26.09
N SER A 544 3.88 3.55 -26.14
CA SER A 544 4.85 3.47 -27.23
C SER A 544 4.17 3.15 -28.57
N PHE A 545 3.25 2.18 -28.57
CA PHE A 545 2.55 1.82 -29.79
C PHE A 545 1.70 2.96 -30.35
N VAL A 546 0.89 3.61 -29.48
CA VAL A 546 0.00 4.69 -29.92
C VAL A 546 0.80 5.92 -30.35
N TRP A 547 1.79 6.31 -29.53
CA TRP A 547 2.53 7.55 -29.77
C TRP A 547 3.51 7.38 -30.92
N GLU A 548 4.39 6.40 -30.84
CA GLU A 548 5.52 6.23 -31.76
C GLU A 548 5.10 5.51 -33.05
N ASP A 549 4.54 4.30 -32.96
CA ASP A 549 4.25 3.50 -34.14
C ASP A 549 3.01 4.01 -34.89
N TYR A 550 1.89 4.21 -34.19
CA TYR A 550 0.65 4.60 -34.84
C TYR A 550 0.64 6.08 -35.26
N CYS A 551 0.84 7.00 -34.31
CA CYS A 551 0.70 8.43 -34.59
C CYS A 551 1.89 9.04 -35.31
N ASP A 552 3.14 8.79 -34.86
CA ASP A 552 4.30 9.45 -35.42
C ASP A 552 4.76 8.83 -36.75
N TRP A 553 4.48 7.54 -36.95
CA TRP A 553 4.84 6.88 -38.21
C TRP A 553 3.66 6.52 -39.06
N TYR A 554 2.72 5.66 -38.61
CA TYR A 554 1.71 5.10 -39.48
C TYR A 554 0.76 6.16 -40.09
N LEU A 555 0.26 7.09 -39.24
CA LEU A 555 -0.59 8.16 -39.75
C LEU A 555 0.13 9.03 -40.81
N GLU A 556 1.43 9.28 -40.62
CA GLU A 556 2.22 10.03 -41.62
C GLU A 556 2.48 9.22 -42.90
N LEU A 557 2.76 7.91 -42.77
CA LEU A 557 2.95 6.99 -43.89
C LEU A 557 1.67 6.75 -44.70
N SER A 558 0.49 6.91 -44.09
CA SER A 558 -0.79 6.81 -44.80
C SER A 558 -1.03 7.94 -45.82
N LYS A 559 -0.43 9.13 -45.58
CA LYS A 559 -0.66 10.33 -46.39
C LYS A 559 -0.20 10.21 -47.84
N PRO A 560 1.02 9.69 -48.16
CA PRO A 560 1.44 9.48 -49.55
C PRO A 560 0.53 8.56 -50.34
N VAL A 561 -0.15 7.62 -49.66
CA VAL A 561 -1.11 6.72 -50.30
C VAL A 561 -2.47 7.40 -50.53
N LEU A 562 -2.97 8.13 -49.53
CA LEU A 562 -4.33 8.68 -49.53
C LEU A 562 -4.47 10.01 -50.28
N PHE A 563 -3.36 10.79 -50.42
CA PHE A 563 -3.38 12.12 -51.02
C PHE A 563 -2.73 12.14 -52.43
N ASN A 564 -2.34 10.97 -52.95
CA ASN A 564 -1.84 10.85 -54.30
C ASN A 564 -2.97 10.33 -55.20
N ASP A 565 -3.44 11.15 -56.12
CA ASP A 565 -4.52 10.83 -57.06
C ASP A 565 -4.16 9.67 -58.02
N GLU A 566 -2.87 9.34 -58.18
CA GLU A 566 -2.40 8.22 -59.00
C GLU A 566 -2.43 6.87 -58.25
N THR A 567 -2.63 6.88 -56.93
CA THR A 567 -2.72 5.65 -56.14
C THR A 567 -3.99 4.88 -56.49
N PRO A 568 -3.90 3.57 -56.81
CA PRO A 568 -5.07 2.76 -57.11
C PRO A 568 -6.09 2.76 -55.97
N GLU A 569 -7.38 2.80 -56.30
CA GLU A 569 -8.46 2.81 -55.30
C GLU A 569 -8.42 1.58 -54.37
N THR A 570 -8.02 0.42 -54.88
CA THR A 570 -7.81 -0.80 -54.06
C THR A 570 -6.76 -0.63 -52.98
N GLN A 571 -5.71 0.14 -53.24
CA GLN A 571 -4.67 0.45 -52.27
C GLN A 571 -5.12 1.54 -51.30
N GLN A 572 -5.78 2.61 -51.77
CA GLN A 572 -6.36 3.61 -50.90
C GLN A 572 -7.40 2.99 -49.94
N ARG A 573 -8.23 2.06 -50.45
CA ARG A 573 -9.19 1.27 -49.69
C ARG A 573 -8.49 0.43 -48.60
N GLY A 574 -7.39 -0.25 -48.96
CA GLY A 574 -6.57 -1.02 -48.01
C GLY A 574 -6.03 -0.17 -46.88
N THR A 575 -5.50 1.02 -47.19
CA THR A 575 -4.97 1.94 -46.19
C THR A 575 -6.09 2.53 -45.28
N ARG A 576 -7.26 2.92 -45.85
CA ARG A 576 -8.42 3.36 -45.02
C ARG A 576 -8.91 2.22 -44.12
N ARG A 577 -8.99 1.00 -44.64
CA ARG A 577 -9.35 -0.18 -43.83
C ARG A 577 -8.41 -0.38 -42.67
N THR A 578 -7.10 -0.29 -42.90
CA THR A 578 -6.08 -0.44 -41.87
C THR A 578 -6.13 0.69 -40.83
N LEU A 579 -6.27 1.95 -41.27
CA LEU A 579 -6.44 3.09 -40.36
C LEU A 579 -7.59 2.87 -39.37
N VAL A 580 -8.75 2.47 -39.89
CA VAL A 580 -9.95 2.29 -39.05
C VAL A 580 -9.81 1.07 -38.14
N ARG A 581 -9.34 -0.07 -38.66
CA ARG A 581 -9.22 -1.30 -37.86
C ARG A 581 -8.19 -1.21 -36.76
N VAL A 582 -7.01 -0.67 -37.06
CA VAL A 582 -5.96 -0.50 -36.06
C VAL A 582 -6.39 0.49 -35.00
N LEU A 583 -7.08 1.60 -35.37
CA LEU A 583 -7.63 2.52 -34.39
C LEU A 583 -8.67 1.84 -33.50
N GLU A 584 -9.61 1.10 -34.07
CA GLU A 584 -10.63 0.39 -33.28
C GLU A 584 -10.01 -0.61 -32.31
N THR A 585 -9.01 -1.36 -32.77
CA THR A 585 -8.27 -2.30 -31.90
C THR A 585 -7.53 -1.58 -30.78
N LEU A 586 -6.80 -0.49 -31.07
CA LEU A 586 -6.07 0.24 -30.04
C LEU A 586 -7.00 0.92 -29.04
N LEU A 587 -8.22 1.32 -29.43
CA LEU A 587 -9.22 1.83 -28.49
C LEU A 587 -9.65 0.73 -27.50
N ARG A 588 -9.92 -0.49 -27.99
CA ARG A 588 -10.24 -1.63 -27.13
C ARG A 588 -9.09 -2.02 -26.20
N LEU A 589 -7.84 -2.01 -26.70
CA LEU A 589 -6.65 -2.29 -25.89
C LEU A 589 -6.48 -1.28 -24.74
N ASN A 590 -6.78 0.00 -25.01
CA ASN A 590 -6.66 1.07 -24.01
C ASN A 590 -7.85 1.16 -23.04
N HIS A 591 -9.02 0.62 -23.43
CA HIS A 591 -10.27 0.83 -22.70
C HIS A 591 -10.23 0.46 -21.21
N PRO A 592 -9.59 -0.64 -20.76
CA PRO A 592 -9.52 -0.96 -19.34
C PRO A 592 -8.82 0.13 -18.50
N ILE A 593 -7.92 0.92 -19.10
CA ILE A 593 -7.15 1.97 -18.39
C ILE A 593 -7.83 3.34 -18.56
N ILE A 594 -8.20 3.71 -19.78
CA ILE A 594 -8.79 5.03 -20.14
C ILE A 594 -10.17 4.88 -20.76
N PRO A 595 -11.18 4.48 -19.98
CA PRO A 595 -12.48 4.07 -20.51
C PRO A 595 -13.29 5.19 -21.15
N PHE A 596 -13.16 6.44 -20.71
CA PHE A 596 -14.05 7.51 -21.15
C PHE A 596 -13.72 7.99 -22.56
N ILE A 597 -12.47 8.34 -22.82
CA ILE A 597 -12.06 8.77 -24.16
C ILE A 597 -12.16 7.66 -25.19
N THR A 598 -11.87 6.41 -24.80
CA THR A 598 -11.94 5.28 -25.73
C THR A 598 -13.36 4.94 -26.08
N GLU A 599 -14.31 5.02 -25.15
CA GLU A 599 -15.74 4.86 -25.45
C GLU A 599 -16.20 5.94 -26.43
N GLU A 600 -15.93 7.20 -26.13
CA GLU A 600 -16.34 8.32 -26.98
C GLU A 600 -15.79 8.18 -28.42
N CYS A 601 -14.49 7.89 -28.55
CA CYS A 601 -13.88 7.67 -29.86
C CYS A 601 -14.48 6.45 -30.59
N TRP A 602 -14.72 5.36 -29.85
CA TRP A 602 -15.22 4.11 -30.41
C TRP A 602 -16.62 4.24 -30.99
N GLN A 603 -17.51 5.01 -30.37
CA GLN A 603 -18.85 5.25 -30.85
C GLN A 603 -18.85 5.83 -32.30
N HIS A 604 -17.82 6.58 -32.66
CA HIS A 604 -17.67 7.16 -34.00
C HIS A 604 -16.97 6.22 -34.98
N VAL A 605 -16.13 5.31 -34.51
CA VAL A 605 -15.24 4.45 -35.35
C VAL A 605 -15.84 3.07 -35.61
N ALA A 606 -16.63 2.55 -34.67
CA ALA A 606 -17.10 1.17 -34.65
C ALA A 606 -17.75 0.72 -35.95
N ALA A 607 -18.72 1.50 -36.45
CA ALA A 607 -19.43 1.15 -37.71
C ALA A 607 -18.50 1.10 -38.93
N LEU A 608 -17.52 2.00 -39.01
CA LEU A 608 -16.50 2.02 -40.07
C LEU A 608 -15.58 0.80 -40.01
N ALA A 609 -15.37 0.26 -38.78
CA ALA A 609 -14.60 -0.96 -38.54
C ALA A 609 -15.41 -2.25 -38.74
N GLY A 610 -16.71 -2.15 -39.04
CA GLY A 610 -17.62 -3.30 -39.13
C GLY A 610 -17.98 -3.89 -37.77
N LYS A 611 -17.92 -3.05 -36.70
CA LYS A 611 -18.30 -3.43 -35.32
C LYS A 611 -19.68 -2.91 -35.02
N THR A 612 -20.43 -3.68 -34.25
CA THR A 612 -21.78 -3.34 -33.77
C THR A 612 -21.84 -3.56 -32.25
N GLY A 613 -22.70 -2.84 -31.56
CA GLY A 613 -22.90 -2.93 -30.11
C GLY A 613 -23.16 -1.59 -29.48
N GLU A 614 -23.65 -1.60 -28.24
CA GLU A 614 -24.01 -0.39 -27.52
C GLU A 614 -22.80 0.30 -26.89
N SER A 615 -21.73 -0.46 -26.58
CA SER A 615 -20.55 0.04 -25.91
C SER A 615 -19.32 -0.78 -26.27
N ILE A 616 -18.15 -0.13 -26.28
CA ILE A 616 -16.84 -0.77 -26.43
C ILE A 616 -16.57 -1.79 -25.31
N MET A 617 -17.10 -1.57 -24.10
CA MET A 617 -16.90 -2.46 -22.97
C MET A 617 -17.56 -3.84 -23.16
N LEU A 618 -18.50 -3.98 -24.06
CA LEU A 618 -19.15 -5.23 -24.42
C LEU A 618 -18.44 -5.97 -25.57
N GLN A 619 -17.41 -5.37 -26.15
CA GLN A 619 -16.63 -5.98 -27.21
C GLN A 619 -15.60 -6.95 -26.65
N PRO A 620 -15.27 -8.04 -27.37
CA PRO A 620 -14.18 -8.92 -26.98
C PRO A 620 -12.86 -8.14 -26.87
N TYR A 621 -12.08 -8.43 -25.84
CA TYR A 621 -10.72 -7.86 -25.76
C TYR A 621 -9.88 -8.41 -26.91
N PRO A 622 -9.00 -7.59 -27.54
CA PRO A 622 -8.18 -8.04 -28.66
C PRO A 622 -7.25 -9.19 -28.29
N GLU A 623 -7.15 -10.18 -29.14
CA GLU A 623 -6.27 -11.32 -29.01
C GLU A 623 -5.31 -11.37 -30.19
N SER A 624 -4.05 -11.73 -29.94
CA SER A 624 -3.00 -11.81 -30.95
C SER A 624 -3.26 -12.95 -31.92
N ASP A 625 -3.11 -12.67 -33.22
CA ASP A 625 -3.16 -13.64 -34.32
C ASP A 625 -1.80 -13.72 -35.03
N SER A 626 -1.02 -14.71 -34.67
CA SER A 626 0.33 -14.90 -35.22
C SER A 626 0.38 -15.04 -36.74
N SER A 627 -0.73 -15.41 -37.40
CA SER A 627 -0.81 -15.52 -38.86
C SER A 627 -0.75 -14.15 -39.55
N LYS A 628 -1.00 -13.05 -38.84
CA LYS A 628 -0.94 -11.68 -39.34
C LYS A 628 0.42 -11.01 -39.07
N VAL A 629 1.35 -11.71 -38.43
CA VAL A 629 2.72 -11.22 -38.22
C VAL A 629 3.49 -11.33 -39.54
N ASP A 630 4.03 -10.20 -40.00
CA ASP A 630 4.81 -10.06 -41.22
C ASP A 630 6.21 -9.52 -40.93
N GLU A 631 7.12 -10.43 -40.60
CA GLU A 631 8.51 -10.07 -40.22
C GLU A 631 9.25 -9.35 -41.37
N GLN A 632 8.93 -9.69 -42.64
CA GLN A 632 9.54 -9.01 -43.76
C GLN A 632 9.09 -7.54 -43.81
N ALA A 633 7.80 -7.28 -43.64
CA ALA A 633 7.30 -5.91 -43.59
C ALA A 633 7.85 -5.12 -42.39
N GLU A 634 8.05 -5.78 -41.23
CA GLU A 634 8.69 -5.15 -40.07
C GLU A 634 10.12 -4.71 -40.40
N ASN A 635 10.92 -5.59 -41.01
CA ASN A 635 12.32 -5.31 -41.36
C ASN A 635 12.42 -4.26 -42.47
N ASP A 636 11.62 -4.35 -43.52
CA ASP A 636 11.64 -3.43 -44.65
C ASP A 636 11.25 -2.00 -44.19
N LEU A 637 10.21 -1.88 -43.37
CA LEU A 637 9.80 -0.57 -42.89
C LEU A 637 10.77 0.01 -41.85
N GLU A 638 11.42 -0.80 -41.05
CA GLU A 638 12.47 -0.30 -40.13
C GLU A 638 13.65 0.27 -40.93
N TRP A 639 14.02 -0.33 -42.04
CA TRP A 639 14.99 0.26 -42.98
C TRP A 639 14.51 1.63 -43.49
N VAL A 640 13.25 1.74 -43.93
CA VAL A 640 12.63 3.00 -44.43
C VAL A 640 12.64 4.06 -43.31
N LYS A 641 12.25 3.71 -42.10
CA LYS A 641 12.24 4.60 -40.94
C LYS A 641 13.65 5.10 -40.60
N THR A 642 14.63 4.20 -40.63
CA THR A 642 16.05 4.52 -40.41
C THR A 642 16.57 5.49 -41.44
N PHE A 643 16.26 5.27 -42.71
CA PHE A 643 16.63 6.17 -43.80
C PHE A 643 16.04 7.57 -43.63
N ILE A 644 14.72 7.67 -43.41
CA ILE A 644 14.03 8.95 -43.18
C ILE A 644 14.60 9.67 -41.98
N SER A 645 14.85 8.94 -40.87
CA SER A 645 15.41 9.49 -39.65
C SER A 645 16.84 10.00 -39.86
N GLY A 646 17.65 9.30 -40.65
CA GLY A 646 18.98 9.73 -41.06
C GLY A 646 18.98 11.07 -41.81
N VAL A 647 18.08 11.22 -42.79
CA VAL A 647 17.91 12.49 -43.49
C VAL A 647 17.44 13.63 -42.58
N ARG A 648 16.46 13.35 -41.71
CA ARG A 648 15.96 14.32 -40.72
C ARG A 648 17.05 14.75 -39.74
N ARG A 649 17.90 13.82 -39.35
CA ARG A 649 19.05 14.11 -38.47
C ARG A 649 20.07 15.03 -39.15
N ILE A 650 20.45 14.76 -40.40
CA ILE A 650 21.33 15.60 -41.20
C ILE A 650 20.76 17.03 -41.32
N ARG A 651 19.45 17.15 -41.61
CA ARG A 651 18.77 18.45 -41.62
C ARG A 651 18.91 19.21 -40.33
N SER A 652 18.71 18.54 -39.19
CA SER A 652 18.82 19.15 -37.86
C SER A 652 20.24 19.59 -37.55
N GLU A 653 21.24 18.77 -37.87
CA GLU A 653 22.64 19.05 -37.63
C GLU A 653 23.18 20.23 -38.51
N MET A 654 22.57 20.40 -39.68
CA MET A 654 22.95 21.48 -40.65
C MET A 654 21.98 22.67 -40.62
N ASP A 655 21.11 22.80 -39.63
CA ASP A 655 20.12 23.87 -39.52
C ASP A 655 19.26 24.10 -40.79
N ILE A 656 18.94 23.00 -41.53
CA ILE A 656 18.13 23.10 -42.74
C ILE A 656 16.63 23.07 -42.31
N PRO A 657 15.82 24.07 -42.75
CA PRO A 657 14.41 24.11 -42.41
C PRO A 657 13.67 22.81 -42.80
N PRO A 658 12.80 22.28 -41.95
CA PRO A 658 12.10 20.97 -42.21
C PRO A 658 11.31 20.91 -43.51
N GLY A 659 10.80 22.03 -44.01
CA GLY A 659 10.00 22.11 -45.21
C GLY A 659 10.80 22.32 -46.52
N LYS A 660 12.12 22.54 -46.46
CA LYS A 660 12.94 22.77 -47.65
C LYS A 660 13.21 21.47 -48.41
N PRO A 661 12.84 21.34 -49.69
CA PRO A 661 13.18 20.16 -50.46
C PRO A 661 14.72 20.00 -50.62
N LEU A 662 15.21 18.76 -50.60
CA LEU A 662 16.61 18.42 -50.76
C LEU A 662 16.84 17.45 -51.90
N SER A 663 17.91 17.74 -52.70
CA SER A 663 18.51 16.73 -53.54
C SER A 663 19.57 15.98 -52.75
N ILE A 664 19.52 14.64 -52.77
CA ILE A 664 20.43 13.80 -52.01
C ILE A 664 21.27 12.93 -52.91
N LEU A 665 22.51 12.69 -52.49
CA LEU A 665 23.43 11.74 -53.12
C LEU A 665 23.57 10.51 -52.23
N LEU A 666 23.40 9.33 -52.80
CA LEU A 666 23.45 8.08 -52.09
C LEU A 666 24.65 7.26 -52.56
N GLN A 667 25.46 6.78 -51.63
CA GLN A 667 26.71 6.07 -51.92
C GLN A 667 26.80 4.76 -51.12
N ASN A 668 27.51 3.78 -51.66
CA ASN A 668 27.79 2.50 -51.02
C ASN A 668 26.52 1.64 -50.73
N ALA A 669 25.43 1.83 -51.47
CA ALA A 669 24.24 1.05 -51.34
C ALA A 669 24.43 -0.35 -51.92
N THR A 670 23.81 -1.34 -51.30
CA THR A 670 23.63 -2.68 -51.85
C THR A 670 22.45 -2.71 -52.85
N ASP A 671 22.34 -3.78 -53.66
CA ASP A 671 21.20 -3.94 -54.53
C ASP A 671 19.86 -4.08 -53.74
N ALA A 672 19.92 -4.63 -52.53
CA ALA A 672 18.77 -4.72 -51.63
C ALA A 672 18.35 -3.31 -51.15
N ASP A 673 19.30 -2.44 -50.79
CA ASP A 673 19.00 -1.06 -50.37
C ASP A 673 18.34 -0.28 -51.52
N LYS A 674 18.85 -0.43 -52.77
CA LYS A 674 18.26 0.22 -53.95
C LYS A 674 16.84 -0.25 -54.16
N SER A 675 16.60 -1.57 -54.11
CA SER A 675 15.27 -2.14 -54.27
C SER A 675 14.29 -1.66 -53.19
N LEU A 676 14.75 -1.58 -51.92
CA LEU A 676 13.92 -1.05 -50.81
C LEU A 676 13.60 0.44 -51.00
N TYR A 677 14.56 1.21 -51.47
CA TYR A 677 14.35 2.63 -51.79
C TYR A 677 13.32 2.80 -52.89
N ASP A 678 13.54 2.14 -54.04
CA ASP A 678 12.70 2.26 -55.25
C ASP A 678 11.25 1.83 -54.95
N ASN A 679 11.06 0.71 -54.21
CA ASN A 679 9.74 0.21 -53.84
C ASN A 679 9.00 1.13 -52.84
N ASN A 680 9.74 1.99 -52.11
CA ASN A 680 9.19 2.84 -51.04
C ASN A 680 9.48 4.33 -51.26
N GLN A 681 9.82 4.70 -52.50
CA GLN A 681 10.19 6.05 -52.89
C GLN A 681 9.17 7.10 -52.44
N ALA A 682 7.89 6.85 -52.63
CA ALA A 682 6.81 7.76 -52.23
C ALA A 682 6.80 8.07 -50.72
N PHE A 683 7.06 7.08 -49.84
CA PHE A 683 7.18 7.28 -48.41
C PHE A 683 8.41 8.11 -48.05
N ILE A 684 9.55 7.73 -48.62
CA ILE A 684 10.85 8.31 -48.33
C ILE A 684 10.88 9.78 -48.78
N GLU A 685 10.55 10.07 -50.03
CA GLU A 685 10.57 11.40 -50.61
C GLU A 685 9.58 12.35 -49.91
N THR A 686 8.37 11.87 -49.61
CA THR A 686 7.34 12.69 -48.95
C THR A 686 7.74 13.01 -47.52
N LEU A 687 8.16 12.02 -46.71
CA LEU A 687 8.41 12.20 -45.30
C LEU A 687 9.77 12.83 -44.98
N ALA A 688 10.77 12.60 -45.84
CA ALA A 688 12.08 13.22 -45.73
C ALA A 688 12.20 14.52 -46.53
N LYS A 689 11.15 14.95 -47.28
CA LYS A 689 11.16 16.14 -48.14
C LYS A 689 12.32 16.10 -49.14
N ILE A 690 12.45 15.00 -49.88
CA ILE A 690 13.45 14.80 -50.90
C ILE A 690 12.87 15.25 -52.25
N GLU A 691 13.56 16.06 -53.00
CA GLU A 691 13.21 16.51 -54.35
C GLU A 691 13.77 15.58 -55.43
N SER A 692 15.00 15.10 -55.21
CA SER A 692 15.64 14.15 -56.10
C SER A 692 16.70 13.33 -55.38
N SER A 693 16.92 12.09 -55.86
CA SER A 693 18.00 11.22 -55.38
C SER A 693 18.86 10.74 -56.52
N THR A 694 20.16 10.71 -56.29
CA THR A 694 21.15 10.23 -57.25
C THR A 694 22.04 9.18 -56.61
N TRP A 695 22.13 8.03 -57.23
CA TRP A 695 23.00 6.95 -56.81
C TRP A 695 24.38 7.14 -57.40
N LEU A 696 25.40 7.26 -56.54
CA LEU A 696 26.82 7.32 -57.00
C LEU A 696 27.33 5.89 -57.19
N GLU A 697 28.17 5.71 -58.25
CA GLU A 697 28.83 4.44 -58.47
C GLU A 697 29.88 4.14 -57.39
N LYS A 698 30.20 2.86 -57.22
CA LYS A 698 31.17 2.42 -56.23
C LYS A 698 32.56 3.00 -56.54
N GLY A 699 33.04 3.92 -55.73
CA GLY A 699 34.32 4.61 -55.88
C GLY A 699 34.21 5.99 -56.56
N GLU A 700 33.02 6.45 -56.85
CA GLU A 700 32.74 7.80 -57.30
C GLU A 700 32.78 8.74 -56.05
N ASP A 701 33.59 9.81 -56.16
CA ASP A 701 33.66 10.81 -55.10
C ASP A 701 32.45 11.73 -55.12
N ALA A 702 31.86 11.97 -53.95
CA ALA A 702 30.78 12.94 -53.80
C ALA A 702 31.37 14.35 -54.20
N PRO A 703 30.65 15.17 -54.99
CA PRO A 703 31.06 16.51 -55.28
C PRO A 703 31.22 17.30 -53.98
N GLU A 704 32.30 18.15 -53.94
CA GLU A 704 32.50 19.07 -52.84
C GLU A 704 31.27 19.98 -52.69
N SER A 705 30.72 20.07 -51.51
CA SER A 705 29.50 20.84 -51.19
C SER A 705 29.77 22.33 -51.13
#